data_0362c23688663fc3432a15ec626f074a
#
_entry.id   0362c23688663fc3432a15ec626f074a
#
_cell.length_a   1.000
_cell.length_b   1.000
_cell.length_c   1.000
_cell.angle_alpha   90.00
_cell.angle_beta   90.00
_cell.angle_gamma   90.00
#
_symmetry.space_group_name_H-M   'P 1'
#
loop_
_entity.id
_entity.type
_entity.pdbx_description
1 polymer ?
#
loop_
_entity_poly.entity_id
_entity_poly.type
_entity_poly.pdbx_seq_one_letter_code
_entity_poly.pdbx_strand_id
1 'polypeptide(L)'
;MEGKLFPRICDQRTLWKAWRKVKDKGASGGIDQVTVEDFEKNLEANLRRLSEELKTGSYVPEPGQAYYMEKPGSTEKRKITRSAVRDKVVQEAVRAVVEPFFESRFKPSSYAYRPGRGPRRALSALDVLLHGSAAWVAAADIDDFFDSIDHGLLLRMVGERIWEEEVLRLVELWLKMGVMSGLSWSEPERGVPQGSIISPLLSNIYLHPFDCRMEELGHFLIRYADDFVIAEESKRGAAEALRDAEEFLAGELFLRLNPESKEVRSAHDGFVFLGFFHRRGRRTISQGKLDRIQGRIKEIIRTSRNPSELNRRLGEAVRGWREYYGFGDTAEQFEFLDRFIFEEMKLFLARTSCKPGEIRKVMRGLELFSVVGENEISNLINLAIAGSRLGDGPGRKDTGAAGPVEHAVARKRREYQKKAQQASVLIASSPGSFLGITSKRAVLREGGKKAKETPLFALRHIVVSSHGVSLSSDLVSHCADRGIPVTFLDYQGRPYAHIYSPSHPLYRYSAAQAEASGGARGLYLARCFAEGKIRNQANLLKYYRKYRDRRDAAFWEGCDSAIEELERLLERLQEITVPVDGDFKKARARIFGIEGLSAACYWSQVKALVGRRVFFEKREKKGAADLLNSLLNYGYGILYSQVFRAVVLAGLNPNIGFLHEEQYGKPVLVFDMVEEFRQPVVDRTVIALVNRGRPLKMEGALLDRPTRDLLIQQVFLRLETPTAFRGSMKTYHEIIGHQVKMLADYLDGGGRYRPFINRW
;
A
#
# COMPACT_ATOMS: atom_id res chain seq x y z
N MET A 1 -1.46 42.84 24.06
CA MET A 1 -2.64 42.25 23.38
C MET A 1 -2.21 41.87 21.97
N GLU A 2 -1.67 40.66 21.82
CA GLU A 2 -1.40 40.11 20.48
C GLU A 2 -2.73 39.67 19.87
N GLY A 3 -3.03 40.18 18.68
CA GLY A 3 -4.27 39.89 17.99
C GLY A 3 -4.45 38.38 17.73
N LYS A 4 -5.70 37.93 17.69
CA LYS A 4 -6.06 36.51 17.45
C LYS A 4 -5.29 35.90 16.27
N LEU A 5 -4.75 34.71 16.42
CA LEU A 5 -3.92 34.01 15.42
C LEU A 5 -4.76 33.48 14.28
N PHE A 6 -5.94 32.92 14.59
CA PHE A 6 -6.81 32.28 13.60
C PHE A 6 -7.25 33.26 12.48
N PRO A 7 -7.65 34.49 12.73
CA PRO A 7 -7.91 35.49 11.66
C PRO A 7 -6.69 35.72 10.75
N ARG A 8 -5.47 35.70 11.30
CA ARG A 8 -4.22 35.82 10.53
C ARG A 8 -3.97 34.61 9.64
N ILE A 9 -4.33 33.42 10.10
CA ILE A 9 -4.25 32.17 9.31
C ILE A 9 -5.24 32.22 8.14
N CYS A 10 -6.46 32.73 8.38
CA CYS A 10 -7.52 32.85 7.38
C CYS A 10 -7.27 33.97 6.35
N ASP A 11 -6.31 34.87 6.61
CA ASP A 11 -6.03 36.00 5.73
C ASP A 11 -5.47 35.54 4.37
N GLN A 12 -6.02 36.11 3.28
CA GLN A 12 -5.61 35.71 1.92
C GLN A 12 -4.13 35.98 1.64
N ARG A 13 -3.53 37.04 2.23
CA ARG A 13 -2.09 37.32 2.07
C ARG A 13 -1.23 36.24 2.73
N THR A 14 -1.66 35.75 3.89
CA THR A 14 -0.99 34.64 4.58
C THR A 14 -1.09 33.36 3.76
N LEU A 15 -2.28 33.00 3.26
CA LEU A 15 -2.50 31.85 2.38
C LEU A 15 -1.70 31.96 1.08
N TRP A 16 -1.60 33.18 0.51
CA TRP A 16 -0.79 33.40 -0.69
C TRP A 16 0.72 33.18 -0.44
N LYS A 17 1.24 33.72 0.70
CA LYS A 17 2.64 33.45 1.09
C LYS A 17 2.89 31.97 1.34
N ALA A 18 1.96 31.29 1.97
CA ALA A 18 2.01 29.85 2.20
C ALA A 18 2.03 29.06 0.86
N TRP A 19 1.15 29.45 -0.07
CA TRP A 19 1.14 28.90 -1.43
C TRP A 19 2.49 29.03 -2.12
N ARG A 20 3.11 30.20 -2.12
CA ARG A 20 4.43 30.41 -2.73
C ARG A 20 5.46 29.42 -2.19
N LYS A 21 5.55 29.25 -0.87
CA LYS A 21 6.47 28.31 -0.24
C LYS A 21 6.18 26.85 -0.63
N VAL A 22 4.91 26.47 -0.77
CA VAL A 22 4.51 25.14 -1.23
C VAL A 22 4.93 24.93 -2.69
N LYS A 23 4.75 25.94 -3.54
CA LYS A 23 5.16 25.92 -4.95
C LYS A 23 6.69 25.81 -5.10
N ASP A 24 7.43 26.65 -4.41
CA ASP A 24 8.90 26.71 -4.50
C ASP A 24 9.56 25.38 -4.09
N LYS A 25 8.92 24.62 -3.20
CA LYS A 25 9.37 23.29 -2.80
C LYS A 25 9.01 22.17 -3.79
N GLY A 26 8.36 22.48 -4.90
CA GLY A 26 7.96 21.47 -5.90
C GLY A 26 7.04 20.38 -5.32
N ALA A 27 6.09 20.76 -4.46
CA ALA A 27 5.27 19.83 -3.73
C ALA A 27 4.41 18.95 -4.65
N SER A 28 4.47 17.64 -4.48
CA SER A 28 3.63 16.69 -5.24
C SER A 28 2.17 16.76 -4.80
N GLY A 29 1.22 16.46 -5.69
CA GLY A 29 -0.21 16.33 -5.40
C GLY A 29 -0.51 15.23 -4.38
N GLY A 30 -1.65 15.35 -3.70
CA GLY A 30 -2.16 14.38 -2.73
C GLY A 30 -3.07 13.33 -3.37
N ILE A 31 -3.97 12.80 -2.56
CA ILE A 31 -4.94 11.79 -2.99
C ILE A 31 -5.97 12.33 -3.99
N ASP A 32 -6.25 13.63 -3.93
CA ASP A 32 -7.12 14.35 -4.86
C ASP A 32 -6.52 14.48 -6.27
N GLN A 33 -5.22 14.16 -6.42
CA GLN A 33 -4.45 14.25 -7.67
C GLN A 33 -4.32 15.68 -8.22
N VAL A 34 -4.66 16.69 -7.45
CA VAL A 34 -4.45 18.09 -7.82
C VAL A 34 -2.96 18.39 -7.69
N THR A 35 -2.31 18.70 -8.81
CA THR A 35 -0.90 19.09 -8.82
C THR A 35 -0.77 20.57 -8.40
N VAL A 36 0.46 21.00 -8.16
CA VAL A 36 0.76 22.42 -7.89
C VAL A 36 0.33 23.30 -9.07
N GLU A 37 0.60 22.83 -10.30
CA GLU A 37 0.21 23.51 -11.54
C GLU A 37 -1.31 23.57 -11.72
N ASP A 38 -2.05 22.50 -11.34
CA ASP A 38 -3.51 22.50 -11.42
C ASP A 38 -4.14 23.45 -10.39
N PHE A 39 -3.58 23.50 -9.18
CA PHE A 39 -4.02 24.44 -8.15
C PHE A 39 -3.76 25.89 -8.56
N GLU A 40 -2.65 26.15 -9.25
CA GLU A 40 -2.24 27.47 -9.73
C GLU A 40 -3.17 28.04 -10.82
N LYS A 41 -3.74 27.19 -11.70
CA LYS A 41 -4.65 27.63 -12.77
C LYS A 41 -5.83 28.46 -12.29
N ASN A 42 -6.29 28.22 -11.04
CA ASN A 42 -7.40 28.94 -10.42
C ASN A 42 -6.99 29.47 -9.02
N LEU A 43 -5.76 29.95 -8.89
CA LEU A 43 -5.14 30.26 -7.59
C LEU A 43 -5.99 31.17 -6.72
N GLU A 44 -6.44 32.31 -7.25
CA GLU A 44 -7.21 33.31 -6.48
C GLU A 44 -8.53 32.71 -5.95
N ALA A 45 -9.26 32.00 -6.79
CA ALA A 45 -10.51 31.33 -6.40
C ALA A 45 -10.25 30.23 -5.35
N ASN A 46 -9.18 29.45 -5.52
CA ASN A 46 -8.81 28.41 -4.58
C ASN A 46 -8.42 28.99 -3.20
N LEU A 47 -7.63 30.06 -3.16
CA LEU A 47 -7.24 30.70 -1.89
C LEU A 47 -8.43 31.40 -1.23
N ARG A 48 -9.32 32.05 -1.99
CA ARG A 48 -10.55 32.64 -1.46
C ARG A 48 -11.43 31.58 -0.82
N ARG A 49 -11.65 30.47 -1.53
CA ARG A 49 -12.42 29.34 -1.00
C ARG A 49 -11.82 28.77 0.28
N LEU A 50 -10.49 28.56 0.33
CA LEU A 50 -9.82 28.12 1.56
C LEU A 50 -10.02 29.10 2.72
N SER A 51 -9.89 30.41 2.47
CA SER A 51 -10.16 31.45 3.47
C SER A 51 -11.60 31.37 4.01
N GLU A 52 -12.59 31.19 3.13
CA GLU A 52 -13.99 31.05 3.50
C GLU A 52 -14.25 29.76 4.29
N GLU A 53 -13.73 28.62 3.82
CA GLU A 53 -13.86 27.34 4.53
C GLU A 53 -13.24 27.38 5.94
N LEU A 54 -12.12 28.05 6.11
CA LEU A 54 -11.49 28.24 7.41
C LEU A 54 -12.38 29.12 8.31
N LYS A 55 -12.79 30.31 7.85
CA LYS A 55 -13.62 31.26 8.61
C LYS A 55 -14.96 30.68 9.05
N THR A 56 -15.59 29.87 8.20
CA THR A 56 -16.87 29.22 8.51
C THR A 56 -16.71 27.92 9.32
N GLY A 57 -15.49 27.49 9.58
CA GLY A 57 -15.21 26.20 10.23
C GLY A 57 -15.57 24.98 9.38
N SER A 58 -15.86 25.16 8.09
CA SER A 58 -16.24 24.08 7.18
C SER A 58 -15.03 23.38 6.55
N TYR A 59 -13.82 23.87 6.76
CA TYR A 59 -12.59 23.23 6.29
C TYR A 59 -12.43 21.83 6.89
N VAL A 60 -12.24 20.85 6.03
CA VAL A 60 -11.89 19.48 6.38
C VAL A 60 -10.76 19.06 5.45
N PRO A 61 -9.60 18.61 5.95
CA PRO A 61 -8.50 18.18 5.11
C PRO A 61 -8.85 16.94 4.31
N GLU A 62 -8.17 16.73 3.20
CA GLU A 62 -8.24 15.47 2.47
C GLU A 62 -7.40 14.40 3.18
N PRO A 63 -7.78 13.11 3.10
CA PRO A 63 -6.98 12.05 3.70
C PRO A 63 -5.59 11.99 3.12
N GLY A 64 -4.62 11.66 3.97
CA GLY A 64 -3.25 11.47 3.54
C GLY A 64 -3.11 10.29 2.59
N GLN A 65 -2.27 10.38 1.59
CA GLN A 65 -1.92 9.27 0.71
C GLN A 65 -0.64 8.61 1.18
N ALA A 66 -0.70 7.33 1.57
CA ALA A 66 0.47 6.58 2.00
C ALA A 66 1.37 6.18 0.82
N TYR A 67 2.66 6.36 1.00
CA TYR A 67 3.74 5.83 0.19
C TYR A 67 4.71 5.08 1.08
N TYR A 68 5.17 3.93 0.61
CA TYR A 68 6.16 3.15 1.32
C TYR A 68 7.52 3.33 0.64
N MET A 69 8.50 3.84 1.38
CA MET A 69 9.89 3.92 0.96
C MET A 69 10.69 2.93 1.79
N GLU A 70 11.58 2.18 1.16
CA GLU A 70 12.48 1.27 1.88
C GLU A 70 13.36 2.07 2.85
N LYS A 71 13.43 1.63 4.11
CA LYS A 71 14.44 2.15 5.05
C LYS A 71 15.80 1.74 4.48
N PRO A 72 16.70 2.68 4.27
CA PRO A 72 17.97 2.37 3.65
C PRO A 72 18.80 1.39 4.48
N GLY A 73 19.15 0.24 3.88
CA GLY A 73 19.91 -0.83 4.55
C GLY A 73 19.06 -1.82 5.36
N SER A 74 17.73 -1.73 5.27
CA SER A 74 16.77 -2.65 5.90
C SER A 74 15.73 -3.10 4.89
N THR A 75 15.11 -4.25 5.15
CA THR A 75 13.92 -4.73 4.42
C THR A 75 12.64 -4.00 4.88
N GLU A 76 12.74 -3.20 5.92
CA GLU A 76 11.62 -2.41 6.44
C GLU A 76 11.28 -1.22 5.54
N LYS A 77 10.00 -0.89 5.48
CA LYS A 77 9.48 0.24 4.69
C LYS A 77 8.99 1.35 5.61
N ARG A 78 9.53 2.56 5.41
CA ARG A 78 9.03 3.77 6.05
C ARG A 78 7.75 4.24 5.35
N LYS A 79 6.69 4.44 6.11
CA LYS A 79 5.41 4.99 5.60
C LYS A 79 5.52 6.51 5.53
N ILE A 80 5.44 7.07 4.32
CA ILE A 80 5.39 8.52 4.10
C ILE A 80 4.00 8.90 3.66
N THR A 81 3.43 9.95 4.25
CA THR A 81 2.10 10.45 3.96
C THR A 81 2.17 11.72 3.11
N ARG A 82 1.47 11.76 1.98
CA ARG A 82 1.33 12.95 1.15
C ARG A 82 -0.02 13.58 1.37
N SER A 83 -0.03 14.84 1.80
CA SER A 83 -1.24 15.67 1.91
C SER A 83 -1.60 16.28 0.54
N ALA A 84 -2.86 16.66 0.35
CA ALA A 84 -3.31 17.41 -0.81
C ALA A 84 -2.66 18.83 -0.86
N VAL A 85 -2.55 19.42 -2.04
CA VAL A 85 -1.93 20.75 -2.20
C VAL A 85 -2.67 21.79 -1.38
N ARG A 86 -4.01 21.78 -1.37
CA ARG A 86 -4.83 22.67 -0.56
C ARG A 86 -4.50 22.59 0.94
N ASP A 87 -4.30 21.38 1.45
CA ASP A 87 -4.01 21.14 2.85
C ASP A 87 -2.58 21.56 3.21
N LYS A 88 -1.63 21.36 2.30
CA LYS A 88 -0.27 21.88 2.45
C LYS A 88 -0.24 23.41 2.57
N VAL A 89 -1.09 24.11 1.82
CA VAL A 89 -1.21 25.57 1.92
C VAL A 89 -1.74 25.99 3.30
N VAL A 90 -2.77 25.30 3.81
CA VAL A 90 -3.32 25.60 5.15
C VAL A 90 -2.31 25.24 6.24
N GLN A 91 -1.65 24.09 6.16
CA GLN A 91 -0.61 23.69 7.11
C GLN A 91 0.57 24.66 7.13
N GLU A 92 1.02 25.17 5.97
CA GLU A 92 2.09 26.15 5.89
C GLU A 92 1.63 27.52 6.45
N ALA A 93 0.37 27.92 6.23
CA ALA A 93 -0.19 29.14 6.81
C ALA A 93 -0.24 29.05 8.35
N VAL A 94 -0.73 27.93 8.90
CA VAL A 94 -0.73 27.68 10.36
C VAL A 94 0.69 27.67 10.89
N ARG A 95 1.60 26.91 10.26
CA ARG A 95 3.01 26.85 10.66
C ARG A 95 3.63 28.25 10.71
N ALA A 96 3.45 29.07 9.67
CA ALA A 96 4.05 30.39 9.57
C ALA A 96 3.55 31.35 10.66
N VAL A 97 2.31 31.18 11.12
CA VAL A 97 1.72 32.03 12.17
C VAL A 97 2.04 31.51 13.56
N VAL A 98 2.07 30.19 13.76
CA VAL A 98 2.18 29.54 15.06
C VAL A 98 3.66 29.29 15.47
N GLU A 99 4.53 28.94 14.51
CA GLU A 99 5.94 28.59 14.77
C GLU A 99 6.69 29.63 15.61
N PRO A 100 6.57 30.95 15.40
CA PRO A 100 7.30 31.94 16.19
C PRO A 100 7.03 31.89 17.69
N PHE A 101 5.81 31.48 18.10
CA PHE A 101 5.45 31.35 19.52
C PHE A 101 6.14 30.21 20.24
N PHE A 102 6.48 29.15 19.50
CA PHE A 102 7.23 28.01 20.04
C PHE A 102 8.72 28.16 19.85
N GLU A 103 9.17 28.70 18.71
CA GLU A 103 10.60 28.87 18.39
C GLU A 103 11.35 29.68 19.47
N SER A 104 10.72 30.71 20.03
CA SER A 104 11.30 31.51 21.11
C SER A 104 11.57 30.76 22.41
N ARG A 105 10.98 29.55 22.55
CA ARG A 105 11.10 28.72 23.76
C ARG A 105 11.95 27.49 23.58
N PHE A 106 12.07 26.99 22.36
CA PHE A 106 12.85 25.80 22.10
C PHE A 106 14.28 25.95 22.58
N LYS A 107 14.75 24.97 23.30
CA LYS A 107 16.10 24.96 23.87
C LYS A 107 17.17 24.99 22.79
N PRO A 108 18.37 25.54 23.10
CA PRO A 108 19.51 25.54 22.19
C PRO A 108 19.96 24.14 21.77
N SER A 109 19.69 23.11 22.56
CA SER A 109 20.02 21.71 22.32
C SER A 109 19.27 21.09 21.14
N SER A 110 18.14 21.65 20.68
CA SER A 110 17.34 21.16 19.56
C SER A 110 17.72 21.82 18.24
N TYR A 111 18.04 21.03 17.20
CA TYR A 111 18.59 21.53 15.93
C TYR A 111 17.76 21.23 14.70
N ALA A 112 16.94 20.18 14.70
CA ALA A 112 16.17 19.78 13.52
C ALA A 112 14.93 20.68 13.29
N TYR A 113 14.61 20.91 12.02
CA TYR A 113 13.38 21.57 11.57
C TYR A 113 13.17 23.00 12.03
N ARG A 114 14.20 23.67 12.52
CA ARG A 114 14.15 25.03 13.08
C ARG A 114 14.83 26.06 12.18
N PRO A 115 14.30 27.29 12.10
CA PRO A 115 14.90 28.35 11.29
C PRO A 115 16.38 28.61 11.66
N GLY A 116 17.23 28.63 10.65
CA GLY A 116 18.66 28.92 10.83
C GLY A 116 19.45 27.85 11.58
N ARG A 117 18.85 26.67 11.89
CA ARG A 117 19.50 25.51 12.51
C ARG A 117 19.56 24.35 11.52
N GLY A 118 20.38 23.38 11.80
CA GLY A 118 20.54 22.23 10.91
C GLY A 118 21.67 21.30 11.35
N PRO A 119 21.93 20.20 10.59
CA PRO A 119 22.88 19.18 11.00
C PRO A 119 24.31 19.74 11.20
N ARG A 120 24.74 20.69 10.37
CA ARG A 120 26.08 21.30 10.54
C ARG A 120 26.24 22.01 11.88
N ARG A 121 25.19 22.72 12.35
CA ARG A 121 25.24 23.39 13.67
C ARG A 121 25.19 22.40 14.82
N ALA A 122 24.41 21.32 14.71
CA ALA A 122 24.39 20.23 15.69
C ALA A 122 25.77 19.59 15.82
N LEU A 123 26.41 19.27 14.69
CA LEU A 123 27.75 18.68 14.64
C LEU A 123 28.81 19.65 15.21
N SER A 124 28.74 20.96 14.89
CA SER A 124 29.67 21.94 15.46
C SER A 124 29.50 22.10 16.97
N ALA A 125 28.25 22.03 17.48
CA ALA A 125 28.03 22.07 18.93
C ALA A 125 28.60 20.82 19.62
N LEU A 126 28.45 19.66 19.00
CA LEU A 126 29.05 18.42 19.48
C LEU A 126 30.57 18.51 19.53
N ASP A 127 31.23 19.06 18.51
CA ASP A 127 32.68 19.24 18.51
C ASP A 127 33.15 20.14 19.66
N VAL A 128 32.42 21.23 19.94
CA VAL A 128 32.78 22.10 21.08
C VAL A 128 32.76 21.34 22.39
N LEU A 129 31.78 20.46 22.61
CA LEU A 129 31.69 19.62 23.81
C LEU A 129 32.84 18.59 23.87
N LEU A 130 33.11 17.92 22.75
CA LEU A 130 34.17 16.89 22.66
C LEU A 130 35.59 17.45 22.70
N HIS A 131 35.81 18.72 22.36
CA HIS A 131 37.10 19.40 22.56
C HIS A 131 37.24 20.01 23.97
N GLY A 132 36.13 20.06 24.72
CA GLY A 132 36.09 20.46 26.13
C GLY A 132 36.38 19.28 27.07
N SER A 133 35.57 19.18 28.14
CA SER A 133 35.72 18.12 29.17
C SER A 133 35.00 16.82 28.83
N ALA A 134 34.14 16.78 27.82
CA ALA A 134 33.32 15.60 27.50
C ALA A 134 34.15 14.48 26.86
N ALA A 135 34.31 13.38 27.61
CA ALA A 135 35.06 12.20 27.18
C ALA A 135 34.17 11.01 26.84
N TRP A 136 32.91 11.06 27.22
CA TRP A 136 31.90 9.99 27.01
C TRP A 136 30.64 10.55 26.36
N VAL A 137 29.99 9.71 25.59
CA VAL A 137 28.73 10.06 24.88
C VAL A 137 27.73 8.94 25.09
N ALA A 138 26.54 9.29 25.52
CA ALA A 138 25.34 8.46 25.40
C ALA A 138 24.61 8.84 24.09
N ALA A 139 24.39 7.89 23.22
CA ALA A 139 23.69 8.07 21.98
C ALA A 139 22.43 7.18 21.95
N ALA A 140 21.32 7.69 21.42
CA ALA A 140 20.10 6.95 21.24
C ALA A 140 19.19 7.57 20.19
N ASP A 141 18.27 6.77 19.65
CA ASP A 141 17.20 7.15 18.74
C ASP A 141 15.84 6.74 19.34
N ILE A 142 14.80 7.52 19.11
CA ILE A 142 13.47 7.22 19.62
C ILE A 142 12.76 6.30 18.60
N ASP A 143 12.29 5.15 19.09
CA ASP A 143 11.67 4.11 18.26
C ASP A 143 10.36 4.59 17.66
N ASP A 144 10.24 4.47 16.33
CA ASP A 144 9.05 4.87 15.53
C ASP A 144 8.41 6.19 16.01
N PHE A 145 9.25 7.18 16.32
CA PHE A 145 8.87 8.43 17.00
C PHE A 145 7.60 9.10 16.41
N PHE A 146 7.58 9.34 15.09
CA PHE A 146 6.45 10.01 14.45
C PHE A 146 5.14 9.23 14.57
N ASP A 147 5.20 7.90 14.61
CA ASP A 147 4.03 7.03 14.73
C ASP A 147 3.61 6.80 16.20
N SER A 148 4.46 7.21 17.16
CA SER A 148 4.27 7.00 18.61
C SER A 148 3.71 8.20 19.36
N ILE A 149 3.68 9.40 18.77
CA ILE A 149 3.23 10.65 19.41
C ILE A 149 1.77 10.54 19.87
N ASP A 150 1.51 10.75 21.16
CA ASP A 150 0.16 10.75 21.73
C ASP A 150 -0.60 12.03 21.35
N HIS A 151 -1.77 11.89 20.73
CA HIS A 151 -2.56 13.02 20.25
C HIS A 151 -3.07 13.92 21.38
N GLY A 152 -3.52 13.31 22.49
CA GLY A 152 -4.07 14.06 23.64
C GLY A 152 -3.00 14.90 24.32
N LEU A 153 -1.82 14.33 24.54
CA LEU A 153 -0.67 15.01 25.13
C LEU A 153 -0.18 16.14 24.20
N LEU A 154 -0.04 15.87 22.90
CA LEU A 154 0.37 16.88 21.91
C LEU A 154 -0.61 18.07 21.87
N LEU A 155 -1.92 17.81 21.82
CA LEU A 155 -2.94 18.86 21.80
C LEU A 155 -2.92 19.70 23.09
N ARG A 156 -2.68 19.11 24.26
CA ARG A 156 -2.47 19.83 25.51
C ARG A 156 -1.25 20.74 25.42
N MET A 157 -0.10 20.22 24.95
CA MET A 157 1.15 21.01 24.80
C MET A 157 0.98 22.18 23.82
N VAL A 158 0.25 21.98 22.72
CA VAL A 158 -0.08 23.07 21.80
C VAL A 158 -1.00 24.06 22.49
N GLY A 159 -2.03 23.57 23.22
CA GLY A 159 -3.02 24.40 23.94
C GLY A 159 -2.45 25.24 25.07
N GLU A 160 -1.35 24.84 25.70
CA GLU A 160 -0.63 25.65 26.68
C GLU A 160 -0.17 27.02 26.15
N ARG A 161 -0.09 27.16 24.82
CA ARG A 161 0.36 28.37 24.15
C ARG A 161 -0.65 28.97 23.19
N ILE A 162 -1.45 28.14 22.57
CA ILE A 162 -2.43 28.51 21.56
C ILE A 162 -3.81 28.12 22.11
N TRP A 163 -4.50 29.07 22.72
CA TRP A 163 -5.82 28.84 23.36
C TRP A 163 -6.98 28.94 22.36
N GLU A 164 -6.72 29.29 21.11
CA GLU A 164 -7.74 29.42 20.08
C GLU A 164 -8.21 28.03 19.63
N GLU A 165 -9.47 27.71 19.98
CA GLU A 165 -10.08 26.41 19.68
C GLU A 165 -10.04 26.08 18.18
N GLU A 166 -10.16 27.11 17.33
CA GLU A 166 -10.12 26.94 15.88
C GLU A 166 -8.74 26.45 15.41
N VAL A 167 -7.66 26.92 16.00
CA VAL A 167 -6.29 26.46 15.67
C VAL A 167 -6.08 25.04 16.19
N LEU A 168 -6.49 24.75 17.43
CA LEU A 168 -6.42 23.40 18.02
C LEU A 168 -7.22 22.40 17.19
N ARG A 169 -8.42 22.79 16.74
CA ARG A 169 -9.26 21.97 15.86
C ARG A 169 -8.57 21.66 14.53
N LEU A 170 -7.83 22.58 13.93
CA LEU A 170 -7.07 22.29 12.71
C LEU A 170 -5.98 21.23 12.96
N VAL A 171 -5.25 21.37 14.06
CA VAL A 171 -4.23 20.37 14.44
C VAL A 171 -4.90 19.01 14.66
N GLU A 172 -5.99 18.95 15.41
CA GLU A 172 -6.74 17.72 15.67
C GLU A 172 -7.26 17.07 14.38
N LEU A 173 -7.79 17.87 13.44
CA LEU A 173 -8.23 17.38 12.13
C LEU A 173 -7.09 16.71 11.37
N TRP A 174 -5.87 17.26 11.39
CA TRP A 174 -4.72 16.64 10.72
C TRP A 174 -4.21 15.39 11.41
N LEU A 175 -4.29 15.32 12.74
CA LEU A 175 -3.91 14.14 13.52
C LEU A 175 -4.87 12.98 13.30
N LYS A 176 -6.19 13.27 13.31
CA LYS A 176 -7.26 12.26 13.19
C LYS A 176 -7.64 11.92 11.74
N MET A 177 -7.25 12.77 10.76
CA MET A 177 -7.54 12.51 9.36
C MET A 177 -6.83 11.24 8.90
N GLY A 178 -7.60 10.26 8.45
CA GLY A 178 -7.09 8.96 8.06
C GLY A 178 -6.10 9.01 6.90
N VAL A 179 -5.38 7.93 6.75
CA VAL A 179 -4.42 7.72 5.67
C VAL A 179 -4.91 6.60 4.75
N MET A 180 -4.94 6.88 3.45
CA MET A 180 -5.27 5.91 2.41
C MET A 180 -4.02 5.21 1.90
N SER A 181 -3.97 3.89 2.04
CA SER A 181 -2.99 3.03 1.39
C SER A 181 -3.68 2.19 0.32
N GLY A 182 -3.61 2.61 -0.92
CA GLY A 182 -4.44 2.04 -1.99
C GLY A 182 -5.93 2.26 -1.69
N LEU A 183 -6.68 1.18 -1.40
CA LEU A 183 -8.10 1.24 -1.03
C LEU A 183 -8.35 1.15 0.48
N SER A 184 -7.32 0.87 1.26
CA SER A 184 -7.43 0.72 2.71
C SER A 184 -7.33 2.06 3.40
N TRP A 185 -8.31 2.35 4.25
CA TRP A 185 -8.31 3.49 5.17
C TRP A 185 -7.75 3.06 6.51
N SER A 186 -6.78 3.78 7.03
CA SER A 186 -6.29 3.64 8.41
C SER A 186 -6.49 4.94 9.16
N GLU A 187 -7.06 4.88 10.34
CA GLU A 187 -7.14 5.99 11.29
C GLU A 187 -6.02 5.81 12.31
N PRO A 188 -5.12 6.77 12.43
CA PRO A 188 -4.08 6.72 13.44
C PRO A 188 -4.69 7.09 14.81
N GLU A 189 -4.54 6.22 15.79
CA GLU A 189 -4.87 6.51 17.20
C GLU A 189 -3.76 7.33 17.86
N ARG A 190 -2.54 7.22 17.33
CA ARG A 190 -1.32 7.94 17.71
C ARG A 190 -0.55 8.33 16.47
N GLY A 191 0.41 9.21 16.65
CA GLY A 191 1.36 9.60 15.63
C GLY A 191 0.95 10.80 14.81
N VAL A 192 1.95 11.42 14.20
CA VAL A 192 1.78 12.53 13.26
C VAL A 192 2.18 12.08 11.86
N PRO A 193 1.47 12.51 10.80
CA PRO A 193 1.74 12.05 9.44
C PRO A 193 3.15 12.41 8.98
N GLN A 194 4.03 11.43 8.77
CA GLN A 194 5.36 11.66 8.21
C GLN A 194 5.24 12.22 6.78
N GLY A 195 5.78 13.43 6.56
CA GLY A 195 5.70 14.13 5.27
C GLY A 195 4.65 15.25 5.21
N SER A 196 3.90 15.50 6.28
CA SER A 196 3.07 16.68 6.46
C SER A 196 3.93 17.91 6.80
N ILE A 197 3.52 19.10 6.34
CA ILE A 197 4.28 20.36 6.55
C ILE A 197 4.31 20.77 8.02
N ILE A 198 3.26 20.48 8.77
CA ILE A 198 3.14 20.85 10.18
C ILE A 198 3.83 19.87 11.13
N SER A 199 4.01 18.60 10.73
CA SER A 199 4.53 17.54 11.60
C SER A 199 5.91 17.84 12.20
N PRO A 200 6.88 18.46 11.49
CA PRO A 200 8.16 18.87 12.08
C PRO A 200 8.04 19.84 13.25
N LEU A 201 7.12 20.81 13.19
CA LEU A 201 6.87 21.72 14.30
C LEU A 201 6.23 20.96 15.48
N LEU A 202 5.22 20.15 15.20
CA LEU A 202 4.52 19.36 16.22
C LEU A 202 5.47 18.39 16.94
N SER A 203 6.42 17.79 16.21
CA SER A 203 7.43 16.90 16.81
C SER A 203 8.38 17.65 17.76
N ASN A 204 8.79 18.87 17.40
CA ASN A 204 9.61 19.69 18.31
C ASN A 204 8.83 20.20 19.53
N ILE A 205 7.53 20.49 19.39
CA ILE A 205 6.67 20.82 20.53
C ILE A 205 6.57 19.64 21.48
N TYR A 206 6.39 18.44 20.96
CA TYR A 206 6.25 17.22 21.75
C TYR A 206 7.54 16.85 22.52
N LEU A 207 8.71 17.06 21.92
CA LEU A 207 10.01 16.75 22.54
C LEU A 207 10.58 17.95 23.36
N HIS A 208 9.97 19.12 23.34
CA HIS A 208 10.46 20.27 24.09
C HIS A 208 10.56 20.02 25.62
N PRO A 209 9.59 19.36 26.29
CA PRO A 209 9.75 19.00 27.72
C PRO A 209 10.96 18.10 27.99
N PHE A 210 11.30 17.19 27.07
CA PHE A 210 12.51 16.38 27.16
C PHE A 210 13.78 17.25 27.12
N ASP A 211 13.84 18.20 26.18
CA ASP A 211 14.96 19.15 26.09
C ASP A 211 15.12 19.95 27.39
N CYS A 212 14.01 20.41 27.98
CA CYS A 212 14.00 21.12 29.24
C CYS A 212 14.49 20.25 30.40
N ARG A 213 13.99 19.02 30.47
CA ARG A 213 14.36 18.08 31.55
C ARG A 213 15.84 17.73 31.54
N MET A 214 16.42 17.49 30.37
CA MET A 214 17.85 17.20 30.26
C MET A 214 18.71 18.40 30.67
N GLU A 215 18.29 19.62 30.30
CA GLU A 215 18.99 20.84 30.75
C GLU A 215 18.86 21.06 32.27
N GLU A 216 17.68 20.82 32.88
CA GLU A 216 17.45 20.91 34.34
C GLU A 216 18.33 19.93 35.11
N LEU A 217 18.58 18.73 34.58
CA LEU A 217 19.48 17.74 35.17
C LEU A 217 20.96 18.06 34.93
N GLY A 218 21.27 19.10 34.16
CA GLY A 218 22.62 19.51 33.83
C GLY A 218 23.29 18.71 32.71
N HIS A 219 22.55 17.92 31.95
CA HIS A 219 23.09 17.11 30.86
C HIS A 219 23.28 17.92 29.57
N PHE A 220 24.40 17.70 28.90
CA PHE A 220 24.75 18.35 27.63
C PHE A 220 24.10 17.64 26.44
N LEU A 221 22.80 17.88 26.24
CA LEU A 221 22.02 17.29 25.16
C LEU A 221 22.28 17.97 23.81
N ILE A 222 22.42 17.19 22.74
CA ILE A 222 22.33 17.61 21.34
C ILE A 222 21.32 16.73 20.64
N ARG A 223 20.16 17.31 20.24
CA ARG A 223 19.08 16.59 19.61
C ARG A 223 18.84 17.05 18.17
N TYR A 224 18.71 16.10 17.27
CA TYR A 224 18.33 16.33 15.88
C TYR A 224 17.12 15.46 15.51
N ALA A 225 15.89 16.00 15.64
CA ALA A 225 14.60 15.29 15.57
C ALA A 225 14.48 14.26 16.70
N ASP A 226 14.41 12.99 16.36
CA ASP A 226 14.38 11.80 17.22
C ASP A 226 15.77 11.29 17.63
N ASP A 227 16.81 11.59 16.84
CA ASP A 227 18.18 11.19 17.08
C ASP A 227 18.87 12.18 18.05
N PHE A 228 19.50 11.67 19.13
CA PHE A 228 20.16 12.53 20.09
C PHE A 228 21.43 11.93 20.70
N VAL A 229 22.30 12.81 21.16
CA VAL A 229 23.48 12.47 21.93
C VAL A 229 23.56 13.35 23.18
N ILE A 230 24.02 12.76 24.28
CA ILE A 230 24.32 13.45 25.54
C ILE A 230 25.83 13.28 25.83
N ALA A 231 26.52 14.41 25.94
CA ALA A 231 27.96 14.45 26.15
C ALA A 231 28.27 14.62 27.63
N GLU A 232 29.16 13.76 28.20
CA GLU A 232 29.45 13.69 29.61
C GLU A 232 30.94 13.50 29.86
N GLU A 233 31.42 13.87 31.05
CA GLU A 233 32.83 13.74 31.42
C GLU A 233 33.23 12.29 31.78
N SER A 234 32.28 11.47 32.22
CA SER A 234 32.54 10.11 32.68
C SER A 234 31.57 9.08 32.09
N LYS A 235 32.01 7.82 32.05
CA LYS A 235 31.16 6.70 31.62
C LYS A 235 29.93 6.56 32.51
N ARG A 236 30.07 6.79 33.81
CA ARG A 236 28.99 6.72 34.77
C ARG A 236 27.97 7.83 34.50
N GLY A 237 28.40 9.07 34.29
CA GLY A 237 27.56 10.21 33.96
C GLY A 237 26.77 9.95 32.66
N ALA A 238 27.42 9.45 31.60
CA ALA A 238 26.77 9.12 30.37
C ALA A 238 25.72 7.99 30.52
N ALA A 239 25.98 7.00 31.36
CA ALA A 239 25.01 5.94 31.65
C ALA A 239 23.83 6.44 32.51
N GLU A 240 24.05 7.38 33.42
CA GLU A 240 23.03 8.05 34.22
C GLU A 240 22.18 8.93 33.32
N ALA A 241 22.76 9.75 32.47
CA ALA A 241 22.06 10.60 31.51
C ALA A 241 21.17 9.80 30.55
N LEU A 242 21.63 8.63 30.08
CA LEU A 242 20.82 7.74 29.25
C LEU A 242 19.62 7.17 29.99
N ARG A 243 19.76 6.82 31.26
CA ARG A 243 18.64 6.34 32.11
C ARG A 243 17.62 7.45 32.35
N ASP A 244 18.08 8.65 32.71
CA ASP A 244 17.20 9.81 32.93
C ASP A 244 16.42 10.15 31.68
N ALA A 245 17.07 10.07 30.51
CA ALA A 245 16.42 10.23 29.22
C ALA A 245 15.35 9.17 28.97
N GLU A 246 15.67 7.90 29.19
CA GLU A 246 14.74 6.77 28.99
C GLU A 246 13.54 6.85 29.94
N GLU A 247 13.77 7.14 31.23
CA GLU A 247 12.71 7.28 32.23
C GLU A 247 11.76 8.44 31.90
N PHE A 248 12.29 9.60 31.52
CA PHE A 248 11.47 10.75 31.17
C PHE A 248 10.66 10.51 29.90
N LEU A 249 11.31 9.98 28.85
CA LEU A 249 10.63 9.69 27.57
C LEU A 249 9.52 8.65 27.77
N ALA A 250 9.76 7.60 28.56
CA ALA A 250 8.76 6.57 28.81
C ALA A 250 7.64 7.03 29.74
N GLY A 251 7.97 7.70 30.84
CA GLY A 251 7.01 8.10 31.87
C GLY A 251 6.14 9.29 31.47
N GLU A 252 6.73 10.34 30.90
CA GLU A 252 6.04 11.60 30.65
C GLU A 252 5.57 11.75 29.17
N LEU A 253 6.32 11.18 28.23
CA LEU A 253 6.04 11.34 26.80
C LEU A 253 5.54 10.04 26.12
N PHE A 254 5.45 8.94 26.85
CA PHE A 254 5.02 7.63 26.35
C PHE A 254 5.81 7.14 25.13
N LEU A 255 7.08 7.54 25.05
CA LEU A 255 8.02 7.19 23.98
C LEU A 255 9.02 6.12 24.47
N ARG A 256 9.56 5.34 23.54
CA ARG A 256 10.56 4.33 23.84
C ARG A 256 11.82 4.59 23.04
N LEU A 257 12.96 4.30 23.65
CA LEU A 257 14.24 4.30 22.94
C LEU A 257 14.38 3.01 22.13
N ASN A 258 14.92 3.12 20.93
CA ASN A 258 15.26 1.97 20.11
C ASN A 258 16.40 1.17 20.77
N PRO A 259 16.18 -0.10 21.18
CA PRO A 259 17.17 -0.90 21.88
C PRO A 259 18.50 -1.08 21.10
N GLU A 260 18.42 -1.09 19.77
CA GLU A 260 19.59 -1.30 18.89
C GLU A 260 20.45 -0.03 18.75
N SER A 261 19.90 1.15 19.04
CA SER A 261 20.60 2.43 18.92
C SER A 261 21.18 2.94 20.24
N LYS A 262 20.76 2.35 21.39
CA LYS A 262 21.26 2.76 22.71
C LYS A 262 22.71 2.37 22.91
N GLU A 263 23.59 3.35 23.01
CA GLU A 263 25.01 3.08 23.30
C GLU A 263 25.63 4.14 24.22
N VAL A 264 26.56 3.70 25.07
CA VAL A 264 27.45 4.56 25.83
C VAL A 264 28.87 4.29 25.36
N ARG A 265 29.47 5.27 24.72
CA ARG A 265 30.80 5.14 24.09
C ARG A 265 31.78 6.21 24.60
N SER A 266 33.03 5.82 24.67
CA SER A 266 34.10 6.83 24.78
C SER A 266 34.27 7.58 23.47
N ALA A 267 34.41 8.89 23.53
CA ALA A 267 34.72 9.71 22.35
C ALA A 267 36.04 9.27 21.67
N HIS A 268 36.93 8.61 22.43
CA HIS A 268 38.19 8.05 21.93
C HIS A 268 37.96 6.80 21.07
N ASP A 269 37.00 5.92 21.43
CA ASP A 269 36.68 4.71 20.67
C ASP A 269 35.80 5.01 19.45
N GLY A 270 35.03 6.06 19.57
CA GLY A 270 34.18 6.58 18.51
C GLY A 270 32.73 6.11 18.59
N PHE A 271 31.83 6.93 18.02
CA PHE A 271 30.40 6.70 17.95
C PHE A 271 29.82 7.30 16.63
N VAL A 272 28.60 6.95 16.29
CA VAL A 272 27.94 7.46 15.09
C VAL A 272 26.85 8.47 15.48
N PHE A 273 26.85 9.65 14.85
CA PHE A 273 25.79 10.65 14.96
C PHE A 273 25.60 11.37 13.64
N LEU A 274 24.35 11.57 13.22
CA LEU A 274 23.95 12.20 11.96
C LEU A 274 24.71 11.64 10.74
N GLY A 275 25.01 10.35 10.75
CA GLY A 275 25.67 9.67 9.65
C GLY A 275 27.19 9.84 9.59
N PHE A 276 27.79 10.59 10.52
CA PHE A 276 29.22 10.67 10.70
C PHE A 276 29.70 9.72 11.82
N PHE A 277 30.85 9.13 11.62
CA PHE A 277 31.61 8.45 12.67
C PHE A 277 32.57 9.43 13.31
N HIS A 278 32.35 9.74 14.59
CA HIS A 278 33.14 10.65 15.39
C HIS A 278 34.20 9.86 16.17
N ARG A 279 35.46 10.20 16.01
CA ARG A 279 36.56 9.56 16.77
C ARG A 279 37.75 10.51 16.91
N ARG A 280 38.20 10.73 18.15
CA ARG A 280 39.39 11.54 18.44
C ARG A 280 39.35 12.93 17.78
N GLY A 281 38.24 13.62 17.83
CA GLY A 281 38.07 14.94 17.25
C GLY A 281 37.96 14.96 15.72
N ARG A 282 37.98 13.81 15.04
CA ARG A 282 37.72 13.67 13.59
C ARG A 282 36.33 13.17 13.30
N ARG A 283 35.77 13.58 12.15
CA ARG A 283 34.47 13.16 11.63
C ARG A 283 34.63 12.57 10.25
N THR A 284 34.39 11.29 10.11
CA THR A 284 34.39 10.60 8.81
C THR A 284 33.00 10.08 8.50
N ILE A 285 32.73 9.73 7.25
CA ILE A 285 31.46 9.11 6.87
C ILE A 285 31.37 7.74 7.56
N SER A 286 30.25 7.43 8.22
CA SER A 286 30.05 6.13 8.84
C SER A 286 30.00 5.00 7.81
N GLN A 287 30.47 3.78 8.16
CA GLN A 287 30.56 2.65 7.25
C GLN A 287 29.19 2.33 6.61
N GLY A 288 28.11 2.27 7.40
CA GLY A 288 26.76 2.01 6.87
C GLY A 288 26.27 3.07 5.88
N LYS A 289 26.77 4.30 5.95
CA LYS A 289 26.48 5.33 4.93
C LYS A 289 27.35 5.15 3.69
N LEU A 290 28.61 4.75 3.83
CA LEU A 290 29.47 4.39 2.68
C LEU A 290 28.89 3.23 1.89
N ASP A 291 28.47 2.16 2.56
CA ASP A 291 27.85 1.00 1.92
C ASP A 291 26.57 1.40 1.16
N ARG A 292 25.79 2.31 1.74
CA ARG A 292 24.57 2.84 1.12
C ARG A 292 24.84 3.62 -0.16
N ILE A 293 25.81 4.53 -0.17
CA ILE A 293 26.10 5.31 -1.38
C ILE A 293 26.70 4.41 -2.46
N GLN A 294 27.51 3.43 -2.10
CA GLN A 294 28.00 2.44 -3.05
C GLN A 294 26.84 1.65 -3.68
N GLY A 295 25.89 1.16 -2.86
CA GLY A 295 24.69 0.50 -3.35
C GLY A 295 23.86 1.40 -4.30
N ARG A 296 23.71 2.67 -3.97
CA ARG A 296 23.00 3.65 -4.79
C ARG A 296 23.71 3.94 -6.11
N ILE A 297 25.03 4.07 -6.07
CA ILE A 297 25.88 4.23 -7.29
C ILE A 297 25.68 3.01 -8.21
N LYS A 298 25.80 1.79 -7.67
CA LYS A 298 25.55 0.54 -8.41
C LYS A 298 24.18 0.53 -9.06
N GLU A 299 23.14 0.88 -8.30
CA GLU A 299 21.76 0.93 -8.79
C GLU A 299 21.60 1.94 -9.93
N ILE A 300 22.15 3.16 -9.78
CA ILE A 300 22.08 4.20 -10.81
C ILE A 300 22.77 3.70 -12.09
N ILE A 301 23.97 3.16 -11.99
CA ILE A 301 24.75 2.66 -13.11
C ILE A 301 24.03 1.49 -13.80
N ARG A 302 23.45 0.57 -13.00
CA ARG A 302 22.72 -0.59 -13.53
C ARG A 302 21.43 -0.21 -14.28
N THR A 303 20.69 0.77 -13.76
CA THR A 303 19.33 1.11 -14.23
C THR A 303 19.30 2.25 -15.24
N SER A 304 20.40 2.96 -15.47
CA SER A 304 20.48 4.02 -16.47
C SER A 304 20.47 3.44 -17.87
N ARG A 305 19.64 4.01 -18.74
CA ARG A 305 19.41 3.52 -20.11
C ARG A 305 20.39 4.13 -21.13
N ASN A 306 20.90 5.31 -20.83
CA ASN A 306 21.79 6.04 -21.69
C ASN A 306 22.76 6.94 -20.88
N PRO A 307 23.88 7.38 -21.51
CA PRO A 307 24.88 8.19 -20.85
C PRO A 307 24.40 9.50 -20.21
N SER A 308 23.47 10.18 -20.84
CA SER A 308 22.95 11.48 -20.34
C SER A 308 22.12 11.30 -19.08
N GLU A 309 21.29 10.27 -19.02
CA GLU A 309 20.53 9.89 -17.81
C GLU A 309 21.47 9.50 -16.68
N LEU A 310 22.50 8.70 -16.98
CA LEU A 310 23.51 8.28 -16.04
C LEU A 310 24.20 9.47 -15.38
N ASN A 311 24.76 10.39 -16.19
CA ASN A 311 25.47 11.56 -15.69
C ASN A 311 24.57 12.46 -14.82
N ARG A 312 23.33 12.67 -15.25
CA ARG A 312 22.38 13.48 -14.47
C ARG A 312 22.10 12.83 -13.10
N ARG A 313 21.73 11.54 -13.07
CA ARG A 313 21.37 10.83 -11.83
C ARG A 313 22.56 10.66 -10.89
N LEU A 314 23.72 10.35 -11.45
CA LEU A 314 24.95 10.19 -10.67
C LEU A 314 25.41 11.55 -10.12
N GLY A 315 25.42 12.61 -10.96
CA GLY A 315 25.77 13.96 -10.54
C GLY A 315 24.84 14.50 -9.43
N GLU A 316 23.53 14.25 -9.51
CA GLU A 316 22.59 14.60 -8.43
C GLU A 316 22.94 13.88 -7.10
N ALA A 317 23.28 12.58 -7.15
CA ALA A 317 23.67 11.81 -5.99
C ALA A 317 25.00 12.31 -5.39
N VAL A 318 26.02 12.50 -6.23
CA VAL A 318 27.36 12.98 -5.82
C VAL A 318 27.28 14.37 -5.19
N ARG A 319 26.59 15.34 -5.82
CA ARG A 319 26.42 16.72 -5.28
C ARG A 319 25.79 16.69 -3.92
N GLY A 320 24.66 16.00 -3.74
CA GLY A 320 23.97 15.94 -2.46
C GLY A 320 24.85 15.35 -1.34
N TRP A 321 25.62 14.32 -1.64
CA TRP A 321 26.54 13.72 -0.67
C TRP A 321 27.74 14.60 -0.39
N ARG A 322 28.36 15.20 -1.40
CA ARG A 322 29.47 16.13 -1.23
C ARG A 322 29.08 17.34 -0.41
N GLU A 323 27.89 17.90 -0.66
CA GLU A 323 27.37 19.03 0.09
C GLU A 323 27.12 18.67 1.56
N TYR A 324 26.61 17.49 1.84
CA TYR A 324 26.34 17.06 3.22
C TYR A 324 27.61 16.61 3.96
N TYR A 325 28.39 15.72 3.36
CA TYR A 325 29.55 15.11 4.02
C TYR A 325 30.86 15.89 3.86
N GLY A 326 30.95 16.83 2.94
CA GLY A 326 32.14 17.68 2.76
C GLY A 326 32.46 18.61 3.95
N PHE A 327 31.63 18.57 5.00
CA PHE A 327 31.85 19.26 6.26
C PHE A 327 32.69 18.42 7.25
N GLY A 328 33.01 17.18 6.94
CA GLY A 328 33.85 16.27 7.74
C GLY A 328 35.26 16.07 7.18
N ASP A 329 36.05 15.24 7.85
CA ASP A 329 37.37 14.77 7.42
C ASP A 329 37.20 13.62 6.42
N THR A 330 36.61 13.90 5.27
CA THR A 330 36.08 12.89 4.34
C THR A 330 36.84 12.78 3.02
N ALA A 331 37.97 13.48 2.86
CA ALA A 331 38.71 13.52 1.60
C ALA A 331 39.10 12.11 1.11
N GLU A 332 39.70 11.29 1.98
CA GLU A 332 40.11 9.91 1.63
C GLU A 332 38.91 9.03 1.24
N GLN A 333 37.77 9.23 1.90
CA GLN A 333 36.55 8.49 1.60
C GLN A 333 35.91 8.95 0.30
N PHE A 334 36.02 10.22 -0.04
CA PHE A 334 35.58 10.74 -1.35
C PHE A 334 36.44 10.22 -2.50
N GLU A 335 37.77 10.16 -2.32
CA GLU A 335 38.66 9.52 -3.29
C GLU A 335 38.34 8.03 -3.47
N PHE A 336 38.05 7.33 -2.38
CA PHE A 336 37.60 5.94 -2.44
C PHE A 336 36.30 5.78 -3.24
N LEU A 337 35.32 6.66 -3.01
CA LEU A 337 34.04 6.62 -3.74
C LEU A 337 34.21 6.95 -5.22
N ASP A 338 35.12 7.87 -5.55
CA ASP A 338 35.43 8.18 -6.97
C ASP A 338 36.05 6.97 -7.67
N ARG A 339 37.01 6.29 -7.04
CA ARG A 339 37.56 5.02 -7.59
C ARG A 339 36.46 3.98 -7.74
N PHE A 340 35.55 3.89 -6.77
CA PHE A 340 34.42 2.97 -6.84
C PHE A 340 33.47 3.31 -7.99
N ILE A 341 33.14 4.59 -8.22
CA ILE A 341 32.38 5.02 -9.41
C ILE A 341 33.08 4.58 -10.69
N PHE A 342 34.38 4.78 -10.75
CA PHE A 342 35.17 4.38 -11.89
C PHE A 342 35.12 2.86 -12.12
N GLU A 343 35.22 2.03 -11.09
CA GLU A 343 35.11 0.57 -11.23
C GLU A 343 33.72 0.14 -11.73
N GLU A 344 32.66 0.69 -11.21
CA GLU A 344 31.30 0.36 -11.61
C GLU A 344 30.92 0.89 -13.02
N MET A 345 31.55 2.00 -13.45
CA MET A 345 31.37 2.55 -14.80
C MET A 345 31.92 1.65 -15.90
N LYS A 346 32.95 0.84 -15.64
CA LYS A 346 33.44 -0.20 -16.55
C LYS A 346 32.30 -1.13 -16.97
N LEU A 347 31.41 -1.49 -16.04
CA LEU A 347 30.26 -2.35 -16.26
C LEU A 347 29.22 -1.75 -17.19
N PHE A 348 28.96 -0.48 -17.02
CA PHE A 348 27.99 0.24 -17.85
C PHE A 348 28.47 0.30 -19.31
N LEU A 349 29.74 0.65 -19.51
CA LEU A 349 30.32 0.79 -20.86
C LEU A 349 30.44 -0.56 -21.60
N ALA A 350 30.64 -1.67 -20.86
CA ALA A 350 30.66 -3.01 -21.48
C ALA A 350 29.27 -3.45 -21.96
N ARG A 351 28.19 -2.95 -21.36
CA ARG A 351 26.81 -3.28 -21.75
C ARG A 351 26.23 -2.38 -22.83
N THR A 352 26.70 -1.15 -22.91
CA THR A 352 26.28 -0.18 -23.91
C THR A 352 27.33 -0.14 -24.97
N SER A 353 27.02 -0.54 -26.21
CA SER A 353 27.95 -0.48 -27.36
C SER A 353 28.32 0.98 -27.72
N CYS A 354 28.80 1.76 -26.73
CA CYS A 354 29.14 3.15 -26.85
C CYS A 354 30.45 3.32 -27.65
N LYS A 355 30.46 4.25 -28.59
CA LYS A 355 31.66 4.60 -29.33
C LYS A 355 32.70 5.29 -28.42
N PRO A 356 34.02 5.12 -28.65
CA PRO A 356 35.09 5.72 -27.84
C PRO A 356 34.94 7.24 -27.59
N GLY A 357 34.39 7.99 -28.55
CA GLY A 357 34.12 9.42 -28.42
C GLY A 357 32.98 9.76 -27.45
N GLU A 358 31.97 8.92 -27.39
CA GLU A 358 30.84 9.06 -26.45
C GLU A 358 31.28 8.72 -25.02
N ILE A 359 32.13 7.70 -24.87
CA ILE A 359 32.73 7.33 -23.59
C ILE A 359 33.51 8.52 -23.00
N ARG A 360 34.37 9.18 -23.80
CA ARG A 360 35.09 10.38 -23.35
C ARG A 360 34.16 11.53 -22.95
N LYS A 361 33.05 11.73 -23.69
CA LYS A 361 32.06 12.78 -23.38
C LYS A 361 31.31 12.47 -22.07
N VAL A 362 30.95 11.22 -21.83
CA VAL A 362 30.34 10.77 -20.58
C VAL A 362 31.27 10.99 -19.41
N MET A 363 32.53 10.59 -19.56
CA MET A 363 33.53 10.66 -18.52
C MET A 363 33.94 12.10 -18.15
N ARG A 364 34.00 13.01 -19.16
CA ARG A 364 34.19 14.45 -18.91
C ARG A 364 33.00 15.14 -18.26
N GLY A 365 31.80 14.61 -18.41
CA GLY A 365 30.57 15.13 -17.76
C GLY A 365 30.28 14.52 -16.40
N LEU A 366 31.12 13.60 -15.89
CA LEU A 366 30.94 13.00 -14.57
C LEU A 366 31.36 14.00 -13.48
N GLU A 367 30.41 14.28 -12.60
CA GLU A 367 30.73 14.94 -11.34
C GLU A 367 31.25 13.90 -10.34
N LEU A 368 32.41 14.16 -9.77
CA LEU A 368 33.07 13.30 -8.79
C LEU A 368 33.07 13.95 -7.41
N PHE A 369 33.28 13.16 -6.38
CA PHE A 369 33.38 13.62 -4.98
C PHE A 369 34.65 14.42 -4.73
N SER A 370 35.77 13.99 -5.36
CA SER A 370 37.06 14.66 -5.35
C SER A 370 37.48 15.06 -6.76
N VAL A 371 38.42 16.00 -6.87
CA VAL A 371 38.97 16.42 -8.16
C VAL A 371 40.14 15.49 -8.49
N VAL A 372 39.88 14.35 -9.13
CA VAL A 372 40.91 13.37 -9.52
C VAL A 372 41.18 13.45 -11.03
N GLY A 373 42.43 13.28 -11.38
CA GLY A 373 42.96 13.49 -12.77
C GLY A 373 42.51 12.42 -13.80
N GLU A 374 42.57 12.82 -15.07
CA GLU A 374 42.03 12.12 -16.25
C GLU A 374 42.60 10.71 -16.56
N ASN A 375 43.64 10.23 -15.87
CA ASN A 375 44.33 9.00 -16.25
C ASN A 375 43.74 7.67 -15.73
N GLU A 376 42.95 7.69 -14.67
CA GLU A 376 42.38 6.47 -14.08
C GLU A 376 41.08 5.99 -14.74
N ILE A 377 40.50 6.83 -15.55
CA ILE A 377 39.17 6.64 -16.18
C ILE A 377 39.10 5.45 -17.15
N SER A 378 40.22 4.95 -17.61
CA SER A 378 40.29 3.95 -18.71
C SER A 378 40.11 2.49 -18.24
N ASN A 379 40.22 2.20 -16.96
CA ASN A 379 40.37 0.81 -16.48
C ASN A 379 39.13 0.17 -15.83
N LEU A 380 38.01 0.87 -15.79
CA LEU A 380 36.96 0.63 -14.75
C LEU A 380 35.61 0.01 -15.19
N ILE A 381 35.55 -1.10 -15.95
CA ILE A 381 34.25 -1.66 -16.42
C ILE A 381 34.10 -3.17 -16.18
N ASN A 382 33.67 -3.66 -15.00
CA ASN A 382 32.95 -4.94 -14.86
C ASN A 382 32.54 -5.32 -13.45
N LEU A 383 31.30 -5.72 -13.28
CA LEU A 383 30.62 -6.58 -12.30
C LEU A 383 29.45 -5.97 -11.49
N ALA A 384 28.35 -6.67 -11.50
CA ALA A 384 27.05 -6.29 -10.96
C ALA A 384 26.29 -7.43 -10.24
N ILE A 385 25.24 -7.11 -9.48
CA ILE A 385 23.92 -7.75 -9.28
C ILE A 385 23.53 -8.41 -7.94
N ALA A 386 22.36 -8.02 -7.46
CA ALA A 386 21.17 -8.68 -6.82
C ALA A 386 20.94 -8.69 -5.30
N GLY A 387 19.85 -8.33 -4.80
CA GLY A 387 18.51 -8.84 -4.51
C GLY A 387 18.00 -8.91 -3.04
N SER A 388 16.90 -8.85 -2.63
CA SER A 388 15.62 -8.38 -2.12
C SER A 388 14.91 -9.09 -0.92
N ARG A 389 13.89 -8.39 -0.29
CA ARG A 389 12.60 -8.82 0.40
C ARG A 389 12.54 -9.03 1.92
N LEU A 390 11.48 -8.81 2.65
CA LEU A 390 10.03 -8.53 2.81
C LEU A 390 9.53 -8.71 4.26
N GLY A 391 8.39 -8.13 4.70
CA GLY A 391 7.49 -8.62 5.74
C GLY A 391 6.65 -7.65 6.62
N ASP A 392 5.39 -7.97 6.87
CA ASP A 392 4.31 -7.19 7.50
C ASP A 392 3.80 -7.72 8.85
N GLY A 393 3.04 -6.88 9.61
CA GLY A 393 2.17 -7.32 10.71
C GLY A 393 1.19 -6.23 11.25
N PRO A 394 0.05 -6.58 11.89
CA PRO A 394 -1.15 -5.75 11.97
C PRO A 394 -1.56 -5.21 13.35
N GLY A 395 -2.53 -4.25 13.38
CA GLY A 395 -3.07 -3.55 14.55
C GLY A 395 -4.55 -3.85 14.89
N ARG A 396 -5.03 -3.39 16.04
CA ARG A 396 -6.37 -3.61 16.63
C ARG A 396 -7.17 -2.30 16.82
N LYS A 397 -8.50 -2.44 16.95
CA LYS A 397 -9.48 -1.34 17.05
C LYS A 397 -10.08 -1.21 18.44
N ASP A 398 -10.50 0.00 18.78
CA ASP A 398 -11.43 0.23 19.87
C ASP A 398 -12.46 1.35 19.53
N THR A 399 -13.64 1.34 20.13
CA THR A 399 -14.80 2.14 19.75
C THR A 399 -15.28 3.03 20.90
N GLY A 400 -15.10 4.35 20.72
CA GLY A 400 -15.68 5.39 21.58
C GLY A 400 -16.63 6.33 20.82
N ALA A 401 -17.51 7.02 21.49
CA ALA A 401 -18.50 7.92 20.89
C ALA A 401 -17.85 9.12 20.20
N ALA A 402 -18.25 9.39 18.95
CA ALA A 402 -17.58 10.31 18.06
C ALA A 402 -17.99 11.77 18.27
N GLY A 403 -17.01 12.65 18.50
CA GLY A 403 -17.15 14.12 18.56
C GLY A 403 -17.26 14.78 17.18
N PRO A 404 -17.34 16.13 17.09
CA PRO A 404 -17.50 16.86 15.82
C PRO A 404 -16.42 16.59 14.80
N VAL A 405 -15.18 16.35 15.23
CA VAL A 405 -14.03 16.02 14.36
C VAL A 405 -14.19 14.62 13.80
N GLU A 406 -14.60 13.65 14.63
CA GLU A 406 -14.88 12.28 14.23
C GLU A 406 -15.99 12.20 13.17
N HIS A 407 -17.04 13.00 13.28
CA HIS A 407 -18.10 13.08 12.25
C HIS A 407 -17.56 13.61 10.91
N ALA A 408 -16.68 14.62 10.93
CA ALA A 408 -16.06 15.15 9.72
C ALA A 408 -15.15 14.11 9.05
N VAL A 409 -14.32 13.44 9.84
CA VAL A 409 -13.42 12.36 9.38
C VAL A 409 -14.24 11.17 8.84
N ALA A 410 -15.29 10.73 9.55
CA ALA A 410 -16.14 9.63 9.10
C ALA A 410 -16.88 9.93 7.78
N ARG A 411 -17.28 11.20 7.56
CA ARG A 411 -17.88 11.64 6.28
C ARG A 411 -16.86 11.53 5.15
N LYS A 412 -15.64 12.05 5.33
CA LYS A 412 -14.55 11.97 4.34
C LYS A 412 -14.14 10.53 4.09
N ARG A 413 -14.03 9.70 5.11
CA ARG A 413 -13.74 8.27 4.99
C ARG A 413 -14.74 7.58 4.05
N ARG A 414 -16.06 7.77 4.26
CA ARG A 414 -17.10 7.16 3.39
C ARG A 414 -16.99 7.66 1.94
N GLU A 415 -16.73 8.95 1.74
CA GLU A 415 -16.56 9.54 0.40
C GLU A 415 -15.39 8.90 -0.34
N TYR A 416 -14.20 8.82 0.30
CA TYR A 416 -13.01 8.29 -0.36
C TYR A 416 -13.03 6.77 -0.52
N GLN A 417 -13.58 6.03 0.43
CA GLN A 417 -13.79 4.59 0.25
C GLN A 417 -14.71 4.30 -0.96
N LYS A 418 -15.78 5.07 -1.11
CA LYS A 418 -16.66 4.95 -2.28
C LYS A 418 -15.96 5.34 -3.58
N LYS A 419 -15.22 6.46 -3.61
CA LYS A 419 -14.43 6.89 -4.78
C LYS A 419 -13.36 5.86 -5.14
N ALA A 420 -12.64 5.32 -4.17
CA ALA A 420 -11.59 4.33 -4.36
C ALA A 420 -12.16 3.02 -4.93
N GLN A 421 -13.28 2.52 -4.41
CA GLN A 421 -13.96 1.34 -4.92
C GLN A 421 -14.41 1.51 -6.38
N GLN A 422 -14.93 2.68 -6.75
CA GLN A 422 -15.36 2.97 -8.11
C GLN A 422 -14.19 3.12 -9.10
N ALA A 423 -13.03 3.57 -8.64
CA ALA A 423 -11.86 3.82 -9.47
C ALA A 423 -10.94 2.59 -9.63
N SER A 424 -11.18 1.52 -8.90
CA SER A 424 -10.24 0.37 -8.83
C SER A 424 -10.19 -0.49 -10.10
N VAL A 425 -11.22 -0.45 -10.92
CA VAL A 425 -11.34 -1.25 -12.14
C VAL A 425 -11.50 -0.36 -13.36
N LEU A 426 -10.61 -0.52 -14.33
CA LEU A 426 -10.69 0.15 -15.63
C LEU A 426 -11.22 -0.86 -16.67
N ILE A 427 -12.36 -0.56 -17.26
CA ILE A 427 -13.06 -1.44 -18.21
C ILE A 427 -12.98 -0.81 -19.59
N ALA A 428 -12.43 -1.52 -20.57
CA ALA A 428 -12.45 -1.18 -21.98
C ALA A 428 -13.41 -2.11 -22.71
N SER A 429 -14.60 -1.61 -23.01
CA SER A 429 -15.70 -2.35 -23.60
C SER A 429 -16.11 -1.89 -25.02
N SER A 430 -15.40 -0.89 -25.58
CA SER A 430 -15.65 -0.39 -26.94
C SER A 430 -14.55 -0.79 -27.91
N PRO A 431 -14.86 -1.24 -29.13
CA PRO A 431 -13.88 -1.41 -30.20
C PRO A 431 -13.15 -0.09 -30.51
N GLY A 432 -11.87 -0.16 -30.86
CA GLY A 432 -11.06 1.02 -31.16
C GLY A 432 -10.62 1.83 -29.93
N SER A 433 -10.88 1.33 -28.72
CA SER A 433 -10.40 1.96 -27.49
C SER A 433 -8.89 1.83 -27.35
N PHE A 434 -8.27 2.84 -26.72
CA PHE A 434 -6.86 2.85 -26.35
C PHE A 434 -6.68 2.99 -24.84
N LEU A 435 -5.85 2.13 -24.26
CA LEU A 435 -5.46 2.15 -22.87
C LEU A 435 -3.97 2.52 -22.76
N GLY A 436 -3.66 3.56 -22.01
CA GLY A 436 -2.28 4.01 -21.80
C GLY A 436 -2.06 4.68 -20.46
N ILE A 437 -0.84 5.20 -20.24
CA ILE A 437 -0.49 5.98 -19.04
C ILE A 437 -0.28 7.44 -19.43
N THR A 438 -0.88 8.34 -18.67
CA THR A 438 -0.62 9.78 -18.74
C THR A 438 -0.58 10.33 -17.31
N SER A 439 0.47 11.07 -16.94
CA SER A 439 0.62 11.74 -15.64
C SER A 439 0.28 10.84 -14.43
N LYS A 440 0.83 9.62 -14.40
CA LYS A 440 0.60 8.60 -13.35
C LYS A 440 -0.86 8.11 -13.24
N ARG A 441 -1.61 8.20 -14.31
CA ARG A 441 -2.98 7.69 -14.42
C ARG A 441 -3.07 6.71 -15.59
N ALA A 442 -3.78 5.62 -15.39
CA ALA A 442 -4.24 4.79 -16.50
C ALA A 442 -5.43 5.49 -17.16
N VAL A 443 -5.35 5.71 -18.46
CA VAL A 443 -6.33 6.48 -19.22
C VAL A 443 -6.93 5.58 -20.31
N LEU A 444 -8.25 5.52 -20.33
CA LEU A 444 -9.03 4.94 -21.43
C LEU A 444 -9.45 6.06 -22.38
N ARG A 445 -9.13 5.90 -23.65
CA ARG A 445 -9.60 6.78 -24.73
C ARG A 445 -10.53 6.02 -25.65
N GLU A 446 -11.64 6.64 -26.02
CA GLU A 446 -12.61 6.13 -27.02
C GLU A 446 -12.80 7.21 -28.09
N GLY A 447 -12.64 6.84 -29.38
CA GLY A 447 -12.69 7.81 -30.47
C GLY A 447 -11.69 8.97 -30.31
N GLY A 448 -10.49 8.71 -29.77
CA GLY A 448 -9.45 9.71 -29.50
C GLY A 448 -9.67 10.59 -28.27
N LYS A 449 -10.89 10.64 -27.71
CA LYS A 449 -11.23 11.43 -26.52
C LYS A 449 -11.01 10.62 -25.23
N LYS A 450 -10.65 11.32 -24.14
CA LYS A 450 -10.53 10.70 -22.81
C LYS A 450 -11.92 10.32 -22.28
N ALA A 451 -12.21 9.02 -22.20
CA ALA A 451 -13.47 8.49 -21.71
C ALA A 451 -13.44 8.22 -20.20
N LYS A 452 -12.34 7.65 -19.67
CA LYS A 452 -12.18 7.34 -18.25
C LYS A 452 -10.70 7.40 -17.87
N GLU A 453 -10.44 7.72 -16.61
CA GLU A 453 -9.09 7.62 -16.06
C GLU A 453 -9.12 7.09 -14.63
N THR A 454 -8.05 6.40 -14.25
CA THR A 454 -7.87 5.84 -12.91
C THR A 454 -6.43 6.09 -12.46
N PRO A 455 -6.20 6.63 -11.27
CA PRO A 455 -4.86 6.75 -10.73
C PRO A 455 -4.18 5.38 -10.65
N LEU A 456 -2.92 5.28 -11.07
CA LEU A 456 -2.19 4.00 -11.09
C LEU A 456 -2.11 3.32 -9.72
N PHE A 457 -2.06 4.10 -8.63
CA PHE A 457 -2.04 3.54 -7.27
C PHE A 457 -3.37 2.91 -6.83
N ALA A 458 -4.50 3.38 -7.41
CA ALA A 458 -5.83 2.86 -7.12
C ALA A 458 -6.23 1.74 -8.10
N LEU A 459 -5.50 1.59 -9.20
CA LEU A 459 -5.79 0.58 -10.21
C LEU A 459 -5.52 -0.83 -9.66
N ARG A 460 -6.55 -1.66 -9.64
CA ARG A 460 -6.49 -3.05 -9.16
C ARG A 460 -6.65 -4.07 -10.28
N HIS A 461 -7.36 -3.68 -11.34
CA HIS A 461 -7.63 -4.55 -12.46
C HIS A 461 -7.94 -3.76 -13.73
N ILE A 462 -7.52 -4.28 -14.87
CA ILE A 462 -7.96 -3.83 -16.18
C ILE A 462 -8.72 -4.98 -16.83
N VAL A 463 -9.96 -4.70 -17.26
CA VAL A 463 -10.80 -5.65 -17.99
C VAL A 463 -10.95 -5.15 -19.41
N VAL A 464 -10.51 -5.92 -20.37
CA VAL A 464 -10.74 -5.70 -21.80
C VAL A 464 -11.83 -6.66 -22.24
N SER A 465 -13.02 -6.15 -22.47
CA SER A 465 -14.22 -6.95 -22.83
C SER A 465 -14.70 -6.69 -24.26
N SER A 466 -13.81 -6.19 -25.12
CA SER A 466 -14.07 -5.98 -26.55
C SER A 466 -12.83 -6.28 -27.37
N HIS A 467 -13.02 -6.72 -28.61
CA HIS A 467 -11.94 -6.82 -29.59
C HIS A 467 -11.55 -5.41 -30.11
N GLY A 468 -10.35 -5.29 -30.71
CA GLY A 468 -9.86 -4.04 -31.26
C GLY A 468 -9.44 -2.99 -30.22
N VAL A 469 -9.15 -3.38 -28.98
CA VAL A 469 -8.60 -2.52 -27.95
C VAL A 469 -7.08 -2.56 -27.97
N SER A 470 -6.44 -1.39 -28.02
CA SER A 470 -4.98 -1.24 -27.99
C SER A 470 -4.50 -0.87 -26.58
N LEU A 471 -3.33 -1.38 -26.20
CA LEU A 471 -2.66 -1.07 -24.93
C LEU A 471 -1.25 -0.51 -25.20
N SER A 472 -0.85 0.52 -24.45
CA SER A 472 0.55 0.97 -24.51
C SER A 472 1.47 0.00 -23.76
N SER A 473 2.69 -0.16 -24.27
CA SER A 473 3.73 -0.97 -23.62
C SER A 473 4.05 -0.51 -22.19
N ASP A 474 3.99 0.80 -21.93
CA ASP A 474 4.21 1.37 -20.59
C ASP A 474 3.13 0.91 -19.59
N LEU A 475 1.86 0.83 -20.03
CA LEU A 475 0.78 0.32 -19.20
C LEU A 475 0.95 -1.17 -18.94
N VAL A 476 1.33 -1.95 -19.96
CA VAL A 476 1.60 -3.39 -19.84
C VAL A 476 2.74 -3.65 -18.87
N SER A 477 3.89 -2.94 -19.01
CA SER A 477 5.02 -3.04 -18.10
C SER A 477 4.62 -2.70 -16.67
N HIS A 478 3.93 -1.57 -16.47
CA HIS A 478 3.49 -1.15 -15.14
C HIS A 478 2.56 -2.17 -14.46
N CYS A 479 1.63 -2.75 -15.22
CA CYS A 479 0.72 -3.77 -14.70
C CYS A 479 1.46 -5.06 -14.37
N ALA A 480 2.38 -5.51 -15.24
CA ALA A 480 3.17 -6.71 -15.03
C ALA A 480 4.07 -6.59 -13.78
N ASP A 481 4.81 -5.49 -13.62
CA ASP A 481 5.73 -5.25 -12.51
C ASP A 481 5.02 -5.17 -11.15
N ARG A 482 3.78 -4.69 -11.13
CA ARG A 482 2.98 -4.54 -9.90
C ARG A 482 1.96 -5.65 -9.68
N GLY A 483 1.94 -6.65 -10.51
CA GLY A 483 0.97 -7.74 -10.43
C GLY A 483 -0.48 -7.28 -10.61
N ILE A 484 -0.72 -6.15 -11.31
CA ILE A 484 -2.06 -5.67 -11.65
C ILE A 484 -2.54 -6.49 -12.84
N PRO A 485 -3.61 -7.29 -12.72
CA PRO A 485 -4.06 -8.14 -13.81
C PRO A 485 -4.67 -7.32 -14.94
N VAL A 486 -4.32 -7.69 -16.16
CA VAL A 486 -5.04 -7.30 -17.36
C VAL A 486 -5.70 -8.56 -17.93
N THR A 487 -7.03 -8.58 -17.88
CA THR A 487 -7.81 -9.74 -18.32
C THR A 487 -8.57 -9.39 -19.59
N PHE A 488 -8.43 -10.25 -20.60
CA PHE A 488 -9.18 -10.16 -21.85
C PHE A 488 -10.34 -11.15 -21.79
N LEU A 489 -11.56 -10.64 -21.91
CA LEU A 489 -12.79 -11.42 -21.92
C LEU A 489 -13.41 -11.45 -23.31
N ASP A 490 -13.92 -12.61 -23.72
CA ASP A 490 -14.77 -12.70 -24.89
C ASP A 490 -16.16 -12.10 -24.59
N TYR A 491 -17.00 -12.05 -25.63
CA TYR A 491 -18.36 -11.50 -25.53
C TYR A 491 -19.28 -12.30 -24.57
N GLN A 492 -18.92 -13.53 -24.20
CA GLN A 492 -19.62 -14.36 -23.21
C GLN A 492 -19.02 -14.20 -21.79
N GLY A 493 -18.03 -13.34 -21.62
CA GLY A 493 -17.34 -13.12 -20.35
C GLY A 493 -16.25 -14.16 -20.02
N ARG A 494 -15.90 -15.04 -20.95
CA ARG A 494 -14.86 -16.05 -20.73
C ARG A 494 -13.47 -15.40 -20.93
N PRO A 495 -12.56 -15.56 -19.98
CA PRO A 495 -11.20 -15.08 -20.15
C PRO A 495 -10.46 -15.90 -21.21
N TYR A 496 -9.84 -15.24 -22.19
CA TYR A 496 -9.05 -15.89 -23.23
C TYR A 496 -7.57 -15.49 -23.19
N ALA A 497 -7.21 -14.41 -22.49
CA ALA A 497 -5.83 -13.99 -22.27
C ALA A 497 -5.65 -13.24 -20.96
N HIS A 498 -4.43 -13.32 -20.41
CA HIS A 498 -4.00 -12.58 -19.24
C HIS A 498 -2.57 -12.06 -19.46
N ILE A 499 -2.24 -10.89 -18.86
CA ILE A 499 -0.88 -10.36 -18.82
C ILE A 499 -0.33 -10.53 -17.39
N TYR A 500 0.86 -11.14 -17.28
CA TYR A 500 1.63 -11.28 -16.03
C TYR A 500 3.14 -11.22 -16.30
N SER A 501 3.93 -10.95 -15.25
CA SER A 501 5.38 -10.87 -15.37
C SER A 501 6.03 -12.25 -15.43
N PRO A 502 7.05 -12.47 -16.29
CA PRO A 502 7.82 -13.72 -16.31
C PRO A 502 8.61 -13.97 -15.01
N SER A 503 8.80 -12.96 -14.15
CA SER A 503 9.52 -13.09 -12.89
C SER A 503 8.75 -13.85 -11.81
N HIS A 504 7.47 -14.17 -12.03
CA HIS A 504 6.70 -14.99 -11.09
C HIS A 504 7.11 -16.47 -11.17
N PRO A 505 7.13 -17.19 -10.03
CA PRO A 505 7.50 -18.62 -9.97
C PRO A 505 6.39 -19.51 -10.56
N LEU A 506 6.22 -19.44 -11.88
CA LEU A 506 5.19 -20.19 -12.60
C LEU A 506 5.42 -21.70 -12.40
N TYR A 507 4.35 -22.40 -12.04
CA TYR A 507 4.29 -23.87 -11.97
C TYR A 507 5.25 -24.52 -10.96
N ARG A 508 5.70 -23.80 -9.92
CA ARG A 508 6.58 -24.31 -8.87
C ARG A 508 6.08 -25.62 -8.25
N TYR A 509 4.77 -25.75 -8.09
CA TYR A 509 4.13 -26.90 -7.42
C TYR A 509 3.58 -27.96 -8.38
N SER A 510 3.87 -27.92 -9.69
CA SER A 510 3.28 -28.83 -10.68
C SER A 510 3.53 -30.32 -10.37
N ALA A 511 4.73 -30.68 -9.92
CA ALA A 511 5.06 -32.08 -9.56
C ALA A 511 4.24 -32.52 -8.34
N ALA A 512 4.17 -31.76 -7.29
CA ALA A 512 3.39 -32.03 -6.09
C ALA A 512 1.87 -32.09 -6.38
N GLN A 513 1.37 -31.27 -7.33
CA GLN A 513 -0.01 -31.34 -7.78
C GLN A 513 -0.31 -32.66 -8.54
N ALA A 514 0.57 -33.05 -9.47
CA ALA A 514 0.41 -34.26 -10.24
C ALA A 514 0.44 -35.50 -9.33
N GLU A 515 1.38 -35.54 -8.37
CA GLU A 515 1.44 -36.63 -7.38
C GLU A 515 0.17 -36.70 -6.52
N ALA A 516 -0.29 -35.56 -6.03
CA ALA A 516 -1.49 -35.47 -5.18
C ALA A 516 -2.77 -35.82 -5.96
N SER A 517 -2.88 -35.49 -7.25
CA SER A 517 -4.13 -35.62 -8.02
C SER A 517 -4.63 -37.01 -8.14
N GLY A 518 -3.74 -38.02 -8.23
CA GLY A 518 -4.07 -39.45 -8.35
C GLY A 518 -4.31 -40.17 -7.03
N GLY A 519 -4.14 -39.54 -5.87
CA GLY A 519 -4.08 -40.19 -4.57
C GLY A 519 -5.05 -39.66 -3.51
N ALA A 520 -4.83 -40.11 -2.27
CA ALA A 520 -5.64 -39.72 -1.10
C ALA A 520 -5.65 -38.22 -0.84
N ARG A 521 -4.53 -37.54 -1.11
CA ARG A 521 -4.44 -36.08 -0.95
C ARG A 521 -5.35 -35.33 -1.93
N GLY A 522 -5.43 -35.79 -3.18
CA GLY A 522 -6.31 -35.20 -4.19
C GLY A 522 -7.79 -35.47 -3.88
N LEU A 523 -8.13 -36.68 -3.40
CA LEU A 523 -9.49 -37.03 -2.97
C LEU A 523 -9.92 -36.11 -1.80
N TYR A 524 -9.03 -35.87 -0.84
CA TYR A 524 -9.28 -34.98 0.27
C TYR A 524 -9.60 -33.56 -0.23
N LEU A 525 -8.81 -33.02 -1.17
CA LEU A 525 -9.02 -31.68 -1.75
C LEU A 525 -10.33 -31.62 -2.54
N ALA A 526 -10.65 -32.64 -3.36
CA ALA A 526 -11.91 -32.71 -4.09
C ALA A 526 -13.12 -32.64 -3.14
N ARG A 527 -13.05 -33.36 -2.02
CA ARG A 527 -14.07 -33.30 -0.96
C ARG A 527 -14.19 -31.93 -0.34
N CYS A 528 -13.07 -31.26 -0.06
CA CYS A 528 -13.07 -29.90 0.50
C CYS A 528 -13.73 -28.89 -0.45
N PHE A 529 -13.44 -28.93 -1.75
CA PHE A 529 -14.05 -28.02 -2.72
C PHE A 529 -15.56 -28.23 -2.83
N ALA A 530 -16.01 -29.50 -2.87
CA ALA A 530 -17.43 -29.83 -2.87
C ALA A 530 -18.12 -29.38 -1.56
N GLU A 531 -17.51 -29.64 -0.40
CA GLU A 531 -17.99 -29.19 0.90
C GLU A 531 -18.16 -27.66 0.94
N GLY A 532 -17.14 -26.90 0.50
CA GLY A 532 -17.17 -25.44 0.44
C GLY A 532 -18.34 -24.92 -0.38
N LYS A 533 -18.56 -25.50 -1.56
CA LYS A 533 -19.70 -25.18 -2.43
C LYS A 533 -21.03 -25.43 -1.74
N ILE A 534 -21.26 -26.64 -1.25
CA ILE A 534 -22.56 -27.06 -0.69
C ILE A 534 -22.90 -26.22 0.55
N ARG A 535 -21.94 -25.99 1.45
CA ARG A 535 -22.13 -25.13 2.61
C ARG A 535 -22.45 -23.68 2.23
N ASN A 536 -21.80 -23.15 1.17
CA ASN A 536 -22.07 -21.79 0.72
C ASN A 536 -23.41 -21.66 0.01
N GLN A 537 -23.89 -22.72 -0.68
CA GLN A 537 -25.26 -22.82 -1.20
C GLN A 537 -26.28 -22.76 -0.06
N ALA A 538 -26.15 -23.62 0.96
CA ALA A 538 -27.03 -23.64 2.11
C ALA A 538 -27.05 -22.28 2.85
N ASN A 539 -25.87 -21.71 3.08
CA ASN A 539 -25.74 -20.42 3.76
C ASN A 539 -26.37 -19.25 2.97
N LEU A 540 -26.28 -19.26 1.65
CA LEU A 540 -26.95 -18.24 0.81
C LEU A 540 -28.47 -18.39 0.86
N LEU A 541 -29.02 -19.62 0.84
CA LEU A 541 -30.44 -19.85 1.02
C LEU A 541 -30.92 -19.39 2.41
N LYS A 542 -30.17 -19.75 3.49
CA LYS A 542 -30.43 -19.26 4.87
C LYS A 542 -30.45 -17.72 4.94
N TYR A 543 -29.53 -17.05 4.23
CA TYR A 543 -29.50 -15.59 4.13
C TYR A 543 -30.78 -15.03 3.51
N TYR A 544 -31.19 -15.51 2.31
CA TYR A 544 -32.38 -15.00 1.63
C TYR A 544 -33.67 -15.36 2.35
N ARG A 545 -33.75 -16.55 2.99
CA ARG A 545 -34.85 -16.96 3.84
C ARG A 545 -35.06 -15.96 4.98
N LYS A 546 -33.99 -15.53 5.68
CA LYS A 546 -34.05 -14.56 6.80
C LYS A 546 -34.66 -13.21 6.43
N TYR A 547 -34.45 -12.74 5.19
CA TYR A 547 -34.90 -11.43 4.75
C TYR A 547 -36.15 -11.44 3.87
N ARG A 548 -36.77 -12.62 3.66
CA ARG A 548 -38.01 -12.76 2.91
C ARG A 548 -39.22 -12.58 3.85
N ASP A 549 -40.33 -12.01 3.32
CA ASP A 549 -41.58 -11.89 4.05
C ASP A 549 -42.07 -13.28 4.50
N ARG A 550 -42.40 -13.42 5.78
CA ARG A 550 -42.90 -14.69 6.37
C ARG A 550 -44.22 -15.13 5.77
N ARG A 551 -44.97 -14.24 5.12
CA ARG A 551 -46.22 -14.58 4.43
C ARG A 551 -46.01 -15.40 3.13
N ASP A 552 -44.77 -15.49 2.63
CA ASP A 552 -44.43 -16.32 1.49
C ASP A 552 -44.09 -17.75 1.98
N ALA A 553 -45.10 -18.43 2.54
CA ALA A 553 -44.95 -19.75 3.17
C ALA A 553 -44.34 -20.78 2.23
N ALA A 554 -44.77 -20.82 0.99
CA ALA A 554 -44.26 -21.76 -0.02
C ALA A 554 -42.76 -21.58 -0.28
N PHE A 555 -42.27 -20.32 -0.28
CA PHE A 555 -40.84 -20.06 -0.38
C PHE A 555 -40.06 -20.52 0.86
N TRP A 556 -40.64 -20.31 2.05
CA TRP A 556 -40.01 -20.72 3.31
C TRP A 556 -39.89 -22.24 3.42
N GLU A 557 -40.97 -22.98 3.16
CA GLU A 557 -40.99 -24.45 3.17
C GLU A 557 -40.03 -25.03 2.14
N GLY A 558 -40.03 -24.49 0.92
CA GLY A 558 -39.09 -24.89 -0.13
C GLY A 558 -37.64 -24.65 0.25
N CYS A 559 -37.31 -23.49 0.90
CA CYS A 559 -35.98 -23.20 1.40
C CYS A 559 -35.56 -24.16 2.52
N ASP A 560 -36.46 -24.46 3.47
CA ASP A 560 -36.17 -25.39 4.57
C ASP A 560 -35.87 -26.78 4.05
N SER A 561 -36.72 -27.33 3.16
CA SER A 561 -36.51 -28.62 2.51
C SER A 561 -35.19 -28.66 1.72
N ALA A 562 -34.86 -27.59 0.99
CA ALA A 562 -33.61 -27.53 0.23
C ALA A 562 -32.37 -27.47 1.16
N ILE A 563 -32.44 -26.73 2.27
CA ILE A 563 -31.37 -26.66 3.24
C ILE A 563 -31.14 -28.03 3.90
N GLU A 564 -32.22 -28.72 4.32
CA GLU A 564 -32.14 -30.08 4.87
C GLU A 564 -31.53 -31.06 3.89
N GLU A 565 -31.91 -30.98 2.61
CA GLU A 565 -31.33 -31.86 1.59
C GLU A 565 -29.85 -31.57 1.36
N LEU A 566 -29.44 -30.29 1.35
CA LEU A 566 -28.03 -29.90 1.26
C LEU A 566 -27.23 -30.39 2.48
N GLU A 567 -27.80 -30.39 3.67
CA GLU A 567 -27.18 -30.91 4.89
C GLU A 567 -27.03 -32.45 4.82
N ARG A 568 -28.05 -33.19 4.36
CA ARG A 568 -27.95 -34.63 4.08
C ARG A 568 -26.89 -34.98 3.03
N LEU A 569 -26.76 -34.15 1.99
CA LEU A 569 -25.71 -34.34 0.97
C LEU A 569 -24.31 -34.08 1.54
N LEU A 570 -24.18 -33.18 2.51
CA LEU A 570 -22.92 -32.98 3.23
C LEU A 570 -22.53 -34.17 4.08
N GLU A 571 -23.48 -34.81 4.76
CA GLU A 571 -23.24 -36.06 5.51
C GLU A 571 -22.75 -37.17 4.59
N ARG A 572 -23.45 -37.43 3.49
CA ARG A 572 -23.04 -38.36 2.46
C ARG A 572 -21.65 -38.07 1.86
N LEU A 573 -21.29 -36.80 1.73
CA LEU A 573 -19.95 -36.37 1.28
C LEU A 573 -18.87 -36.72 2.31
N GLN A 574 -19.17 -36.64 3.60
CA GLN A 574 -18.24 -36.96 4.68
C GLN A 574 -18.01 -38.49 4.81
N GLU A 575 -18.95 -39.30 4.41
CA GLU A 575 -18.84 -40.78 4.38
C GLU A 575 -17.85 -41.31 3.30
N ILE A 576 -17.49 -40.46 2.32
CA ILE A 576 -16.52 -40.86 1.29
C ILE A 576 -15.12 -40.80 1.89
N THR A 577 -14.62 -41.99 2.21
CA THR A 577 -13.26 -42.27 2.72
C THR A 577 -12.30 -42.67 1.60
N VAL A 578 -11.02 -42.79 1.95
CA VAL A 578 -10.01 -43.34 1.04
C VAL A 578 -10.41 -44.77 0.65
N PRO A 579 -10.54 -45.05 -0.66
CA PRO A 579 -10.98 -46.38 -1.11
C PRO A 579 -9.94 -47.48 -0.79
N VAL A 580 -10.40 -48.59 -0.23
CA VAL A 580 -9.55 -49.76 0.14
C VAL A 580 -8.95 -50.41 -1.11
N ASP A 581 -9.70 -50.40 -2.22
CA ASP A 581 -9.31 -50.90 -3.52
C ASP A 581 -8.40 -49.98 -4.34
N GLY A 582 -8.11 -48.76 -3.80
CA GLY A 582 -7.30 -47.76 -4.49
C GLY A 582 -7.98 -47.06 -5.65
N ASP A 583 -9.28 -47.26 -5.88
CA ASP A 583 -10.02 -46.63 -6.98
C ASP A 583 -10.44 -45.19 -6.64
N PHE A 584 -9.46 -44.29 -6.63
CA PHE A 584 -9.69 -42.87 -6.39
C PHE A 584 -10.56 -42.21 -7.46
N LYS A 585 -10.58 -42.73 -8.68
CA LYS A 585 -11.41 -42.23 -9.78
C LYS A 585 -12.88 -42.41 -9.48
N LYS A 586 -13.28 -43.57 -9.02
CA LYS A 586 -14.66 -43.89 -8.62
C LYS A 586 -15.11 -43.07 -7.40
N ALA A 587 -14.22 -42.93 -6.41
CA ALA A 587 -14.50 -42.11 -5.24
C ALA A 587 -14.72 -40.64 -5.63
N ARG A 588 -13.90 -40.08 -6.54
CA ARG A 588 -14.06 -38.72 -7.08
C ARG A 588 -15.35 -38.56 -7.87
N ALA A 589 -15.72 -39.51 -8.70
CA ALA A 589 -17.00 -39.52 -9.43
C ALA A 589 -18.21 -39.45 -8.48
N ARG A 590 -18.16 -40.15 -7.33
CA ARG A 590 -19.19 -40.05 -6.27
C ARG A 590 -19.27 -38.65 -5.70
N ILE A 591 -18.12 -37.98 -5.40
CA ILE A 591 -18.08 -36.56 -4.93
C ILE A 591 -18.73 -35.65 -5.97
N PHE A 592 -18.39 -35.83 -7.24
CA PHE A 592 -18.92 -35.04 -8.35
C PHE A 592 -20.46 -35.25 -8.52
N GLY A 593 -20.94 -36.47 -8.32
CA GLY A 593 -22.39 -36.77 -8.31
C GLY A 593 -23.13 -36.04 -7.18
N ILE A 594 -22.58 -36.02 -5.97
CA ILE A 594 -23.14 -35.25 -4.81
C ILE A 594 -23.14 -33.77 -5.10
N GLU A 595 -22.08 -33.23 -5.68
CA GLU A 595 -21.97 -31.81 -6.10
C GLU A 595 -23.07 -31.47 -7.12
N GLY A 596 -23.33 -32.35 -8.09
CA GLY A 596 -24.39 -32.17 -9.08
C GLY A 596 -25.79 -32.16 -8.48
N LEU A 597 -26.09 -33.08 -7.53
CA LEU A 597 -27.37 -33.10 -6.80
C LEU A 597 -27.57 -31.83 -5.97
N SER A 598 -26.52 -31.36 -5.28
CA SER A 598 -26.58 -30.13 -4.51
C SER A 598 -26.88 -28.92 -5.40
N ALA A 599 -26.27 -28.87 -6.58
CA ALA A 599 -26.53 -27.81 -7.55
C ALA A 599 -28.00 -27.82 -8.03
N ALA A 600 -28.57 -28.98 -8.34
CA ALA A 600 -29.97 -29.10 -8.75
C ALA A 600 -30.92 -28.59 -7.66
N CYS A 601 -30.71 -29.02 -6.43
CA CYS A 601 -31.46 -28.58 -5.25
C CYS A 601 -31.37 -27.06 -5.06
N TYR A 602 -30.16 -26.49 -5.07
CA TYR A 602 -29.93 -25.06 -4.91
C TYR A 602 -30.60 -24.22 -6.01
N TRP A 603 -30.44 -24.58 -7.28
CA TRP A 603 -30.99 -23.80 -8.40
C TRP A 603 -32.51 -23.84 -8.45
N SER A 604 -33.18 -24.88 -7.95
CA SER A 604 -34.63 -24.91 -7.81
C SER A 604 -35.14 -23.77 -6.89
N GLN A 605 -34.44 -23.51 -5.81
CA GLN A 605 -34.76 -22.42 -4.88
C GLN A 605 -34.37 -21.03 -5.40
N VAL A 606 -33.28 -20.92 -6.14
CA VAL A 606 -32.92 -19.67 -6.84
C VAL A 606 -34.00 -19.31 -7.87
N LYS A 607 -34.57 -20.31 -8.60
CA LYS A 607 -35.72 -20.11 -9.48
C LYS A 607 -36.90 -19.48 -8.73
N ALA A 608 -37.28 -20.00 -7.58
CA ALA A 608 -38.32 -19.43 -6.72
C ALA A 608 -37.99 -17.99 -6.25
N LEU A 609 -36.72 -17.74 -5.96
CA LEU A 609 -36.25 -16.44 -5.46
C LEU A 609 -36.32 -15.32 -6.50
N VAL A 610 -36.05 -15.61 -7.78
CA VAL A 610 -35.96 -14.62 -8.87
C VAL A 610 -37.18 -14.62 -9.81
N GLY A 611 -37.99 -15.68 -9.82
CA GLY A 611 -39.00 -15.98 -10.81
C GLY A 611 -40.11 -14.93 -10.99
N ARG A 612 -40.28 -14.00 -10.06
CA ARG A 612 -41.19 -12.83 -10.18
C ARG A 612 -40.57 -11.68 -10.98
N ARG A 613 -39.29 -11.72 -11.28
CA ARG A 613 -38.54 -10.60 -11.89
C ARG A 613 -37.95 -10.93 -13.26
N VAL A 614 -37.46 -12.17 -13.42
CA VAL A 614 -36.81 -12.66 -14.64
C VAL A 614 -37.22 -14.10 -14.92
N PHE A 615 -37.36 -14.45 -16.20
CA PHE A 615 -37.57 -15.82 -16.60
C PHE A 615 -36.28 -16.63 -16.33
N PHE A 616 -36.40 -17.74 -15.62
CA PHE A 616 -35.31 -18.66 -15.35
C PHE A 616 -35.86 -20.06 -15.11
N GLU A 617 -35.51 -21.01 -15.97
CA GLU A 617 -35.99 -22.40 -15.84
C GLU A 617 -35.00 -23.29 -15.13
N LYS A 618 -33.78 -23.32 -15.62
CA LYS A 618 -32.70 -24.11 -15.09
C LYS A 618 -31.35 -23.45 -15.35
N ARG A 619 -30.30 -23.94 -14.65
CA ARG A 619 -28.94 -23.44 -14.84
C ARG A 619 -28.33 -23.96 -16.15
N GLU A 620 -28.00 -23.06 -17.07
CA GLU A 620 -27.37 -23.36 -18.36
C GLU A 620 -26.00 -22.72 -18.49
N LYS A 621 -24.98 -23.56 -18.75
CA LYS A 621 -23.58 -23.09 -18.88
C LYS A 621 -23.21 -22.68 -20.31
N LYS A 622 -23.85 -23.28 -21.32
CA LYS A 622 -23.62 -23.03 -22.75
C LYS A 622 -24.95 -22.74 -23.44
N GLY A 623 -24.93 -21.81 -24.39
CA GLY A 623 -26.14 -21.48 -25.17
C GLY A 623 -27.25 -20.81 -24.36
N ALA A 624 -26.93 -20.22 -23.20
CA ALA A 624 -27.94 -19.55 -22.39
C ALA A 624 -28.58 -18.40 -23.16
N ALA A 625 -29.89 -18.45 -23.26
CA ALA A 625 -30.71 -17.45 -23.96
C ALA A 625 -31.47 -16.52 -22.98
N ASP A 626 -31.45 -16.83 -21.68
CA ASP A 626 -32.09 -16.01 -20.65
C ASP A 626 -31.13 -15.07 -19.92
N LEU A 627 -31.69 -14.00 -19.39
CA LEU A 627 -30.95 -12.93 -18.74
C LEU A 627 -30.18 -13.43 -17.49
N LEU A 628 -30.79 -14.29 -16.65
CA LEU A 628 -30.17 -14.73 -15.41
C LEU A 628 -28.94 -15.60 -15.69
N ASN A 629 -29.08 -16.59 -16.60
CA ASN A 629 -27.94 -17.43 -16.99
C ASN A 629 -26.83 -16.63 -17.65
N SER A 630 -27.16 -15.64 -18.47
CA SER A 630 -26.18 -14.73 -19.12
C SER A 630 -25.42 -13.91 -18.09
N LEU A 631 -26.11 -13.35 -17.08
CA LEU A 631 -25.48 -12.62 -15.95
C LEU A 631 -24.57 -13.54 -15.13
N LEU A 632 -25.04 -14.76 -14.79
CA LEU A 632 -24.24 -15.72 -14.03
C LEU A 632 -23.01 -16.19 -14.81
N ASN A 633 -23.15 -16.51 -16.09
CA ASN A 633 -22.04 -16.95 -16.93
C ASN A 633 -20.96 -15.86 -17.03
N TYR A 634 -21.37 -14.62 -17.28
CA TYR A 634 -20.46 -13.49 -17.36
C TYR A 634 -19.78 -13.20 -16.00
N GLY A 635 -20.55 -13.20 -14.92
CA GLY A 635 -20.04 -13.01 -13.55
C GLY A 635 -19.03 -14.09 -13.15
N TYR A 636 -19.28 -15.37 -13.50
CA TYR A 636 -18.33 -16.45 -13.26
C TYR A 636 -17.04 -16.29 -14.08
N GLY A 637 -17.12 -15.77 -15.33
CA GLY A 637 -15.92 -15.46 -16.11
C GLY A 637 -15.00 -14.48 -15.39
N ILE A 638 -15.59 -13.44 -14.78
CA ILE A 638 -14.84 -12.48 -13.95
C ILE A 638 -14.20 -13.19 -12.75
N LEU A 639 -14.97 -14.00 -12.01
CA LEU A 639 -14.46 -14.73 -10.85
C LEU A 639 -13.33 -15.71 -11.23
N TYR A 640 -13.47 -16.43 -12.34
CA TYR A 640 -12.42 -17.30 -12.89
C TYR A 640 -11.12 -16.56 -13.13
N SER A 641 -11.18 -15.34 -13.66
CA SER A 641 -9.99 -14.53 -13.90
C SER A 641 -9.25 -14.16 -12.60
N GLN A 642 -9.99 -13.92 -11.50
CA GLN A 642 -9.40 -13.60 -10.20
C GLN A 642 -8.73 -14.82 -9.56
N VAL A 643 -9.41 -15.95 -9.59
CA VAL A 643 -8.87 -17.22 -9.06
C VAL A 643 -7.68 -17.70 -9.90
N PHE A 644 -7.78 -17.63 -11.23
CA PHE A 644 -6.68 -17.98 -12.15
C PHE A 644 -5.41 -17.18 -11.80
N ARG A 645 -5.56 -15.85 -11.65
CA ARG A 645 -4.45 -14.99 -11.23
C ARG A 645 -3.84 -15.46 -9.91
N ALA A 646 -4.66 -15.71 -8.90
CA ALA A 646 -4.17 -16.12 -7.58
C ALA A 646 -3.41 -17.46 -7.67
N VAL A 647 -3.92 -18.42 -8.42
CA VAL A 647 -3.31 -19.74 -8.68
C VAL A 647 -1.92 -19.58 -9.32
N VAL A 648 -1.83 -18.78 -10.40
CA VAL A 648 -0.57 -18.56 -11.12
C VAL A 648 0.45 -17.82 -10.24
N LEU A 649 0.02 -16.78 -9.51
CA LEU A 649 0.92 -16.01 -8.62
C LEU A 649 1.45 -16.82 -7.45
N ALA A 650 0.71 -17.83 -7.00
CA ALA A 650 1.16 -18.76 -5.97
C ALA A 650 2.09 -19.88 -6.50
N GLY A 651 2.34 -19.95 -7.80
CA GLY A 651 3.19 -20.95 -8.42
C GLY A 651 2.50 -22.30 -8.66
N LEU A 652 1.16 -22.35 -8.58
CA LEU A 652 0.36 -23.52 -8.89
C LEU A 652 0.07 -23.61 -10.39
N ASN A 653 -0.02 -24.85 -10.90
CA ASN A 653 -0.42 -25.11 -12.28
C ASN A 653 -1.96 -25.08 -12.38
N PRO A 654 -2.58 -24.15 -13.13
CA PRO A 654 -4.03 -24.07 -13.25
C PRO A 654 -4.66 -25.28 -13.95
N ASN A 655 -3.91 -26.07 -14.70
CA ASN A 655 -4.41 -27.20 -15.50
C ASN A 655 -4.46 -28.52 -14.71
N ILE A 656 -3.86 -28.61 -13.51
CA ILE A 656 -3.85 -29.83 -12.68
C ILE A 656 -4.83 -29.62 -11.52
N GLY A 657 -6.02 -30.20 -11.63
CA GLY A 657 -7.11 -30.13 -10.64
C GLY A 657 -7.26 -31.39 -9.80
N PHE A 658 -8.27 -31.38 -8.93
CA PHE A 658 -8.52 -32.45 -7.97
C PHE A 658 -9.98 -32.96 -8.01
N LEU A 659 -10.96 -32.09 -8.28
CA LEU A 659 -12.38 -32.44 -8.38
C LEU A 659 -12.81 -32.67 -9.84
N HIS A 660 -12.51 -31.71 -10.72
CA HIS A 660 -12.80 -31.82 -12.14
C HIS A 660 -11.74 -32.66 -12.87
N GLU A 661 -12.15 -33.47 -13.85
CA GLU A 661 -11.20 -34.21 -14.69
C GLU A 661 -10.36 -33.29 -15.56
N GLU A 662 -9.09 -33.65 -15.74
CA GLU A 662 -8.17 -32.92 -16.61
C GLU A 662 -8.69 -32.90 -18.04
N GLN A 663 -8.70 -31.75 -18.65
CA GLN A 663 -9.10 -31.52 -20.03
C GLN A 663 -8.05 -30.60 -20.69
N TYR A 664 -7.60 -31.04 -21.87
CA TYR A 664 -6.59 -30.28 -22.61
C TYR A 664 -6.98 -28.79 -22.76
N GLY A 665 -6.07 -27.90 -22.38
CA GLY A 665 -6.25 -26.45 -22.48
C GLY A 665 -7.26 -25.82 -21.50
N LYS A 666 -7.74 -26.57 -20.49
CA LYS A 666 -8.68 -26.04 -19.50
C LYS A 666 -8.05 -25.90 -18.11
N PRO A 667 -8.24 -24.74 -17.44
CA PRO A 667 -7.69 -24.50 -16.12
C PRO A 667 -8.54 -25.18 -15.03
N VAL A 668 -8.48 -26.50 -14.94
CA VAL A 668 -9.35 -27.33 -14.08
C VAL A 668 -9.18 -27.01 -12.58
N LEU A 669 -7.98 -26.65 -12.12
CA LEU A 669 -7.78 -26.21 -10.74
C LEU A 669 -8.56 -24.92 -10.43
N VAL A 670 -8.65 -24.03 -11.41
CA VAL A 670 -9.44 -22.81 -11.24
C VAL A 670 -10.92 -23.16 -11.11
N PHE A 671 -11.41 -24.16 -11.89
CA PHE A 671 -12.78 -24.62 -11.76
C PHE A 671 -13.07 -25.25 -10.40
N ASP A 672 -12.10 -25.97 -9.82
CA ASP A 672 -12.21 -26.53 -8.48
C ASP A 672 -12.30 -25.43 -7.42
N MET A 673 -11.38 -24.49 -7.45
CA MET A 673 -11.27 -23.45 -6.41
C MET A 673 -12.40 -22.42 -6.45
N VAL A 674 -12.97 -22.11 -7.63
CA VAL A 674 -14.08 -21.16 -7.72
C VAL A 674 -15.36 -21.68 -7.07
N GLU A 675 -15.51 -22.99 -6.86
CA GLU A 675 -16.71 -23.57 -6.24
C GLU A 675 -16.96 -22.98 -4.83
N GLU A 676 -15.91 -22.64 -4.10
CA GLU A 676 -16.02 -21.99 -2.77
C GLU A 676 -16.49 -20.53 -2.84
N PHE A 677 -16.39 -19.87 -3.99
CA PHE A 677 -16.63 -18.44 -4.14
C PHE A 677 -17.85 -18.09 -5.01
N ARG A 678 -18.42 -19.05 -5.74
CA ARG A 678 -19.56 -18.80 -6.65
C ARG A 678 -20.73 -18.11 -5.94
N GLN A 679 -21.20 -18.72 -4.84
CA GLN A 679 -22.39 -18.24 -4.11
C GLN A 679 -22.12 -16.88 -3.43
N PRO A 680 -21.04 -16.72 -2.65
CA PRO A 680 -20.84 -15.46 -1.93
C PRO A 680 -20.44 -14.29 -2.82
N VAL A 681 -19.87 -14.52 -3.99
CA VAL A 681 -19.40 -13.44 -4.88
C VAL A 681 -20.37 -13.20 -6.02
N VAL A 682 -20.65 -14.20 -6.86
CA VAL A 682 -21.40 -14.01 -8.10
C VAL A 682 -22.89 -14.18 -7.89
N ASP A 683 -23.35 -15.32 -7.35
CA ASP A 683 -24.78 -15.60 -7.21
C ASP A 683 -25.49 -14.52 -6.41
N ARG A 684 -24.93 -14.17 -5.25
CA ARG A 684 -25.46 -13.11 -4.41
C ARG A 684 -25.52 -11.76 -5.12
N THR A 685 -24.50 -11.42 -5.92
CA THR A 685 -24.45 -10.16 -6.66
C THR A 685 -25.51 -10.13 -7.76
N VAL A 686 -25.63 -11.20 -8.54
CA VAL A 686 -26.61 -11.31 -9.62
C VAL A 686 -28.04 -11.31 -9.09
N ILE A 687 -28.33 -12.11 -8.07
CA ILE A 687 -29.66 -12.15 -7.44
C ILE A 687 -30.03 -10.77 -6.86
N ALA A 688 -29.06 -10.07 -6.22
CA ALA A 688 -29.29 -8.74 -5.70
C ALA A 688 -29.57 -7.70 -6.79
N LEU A 689 -28.89 -7.77 -7.95
CA LEU A 689 -29.13 -6.90 -9.10
C LEU A 689 -30.53 -7.08 -9.66
N VAL A 690 -30.93 -8.33 -9.87
CA VAL A 690 -32.27 -8.70 -10.37
C VAL A 690 -33.35 -8.24 -9.39
N ASN A 691 -33.20 -8.52 -8.10
CA ASN A 691 -34.20 -8.19 -7.09
C ASN A 691 -34.31 -6.68 -6.80
N ARG A 692 -33.31 -5.87 -7.10
CA ARG A 692 -33.35 -4.41 -6.97
C ARG A 692 -34.04 -3.70 -8.15
N GLY A 693 -34.49 -4.44 -9.17
CA GLY A 693 -35.17 -3.87 -10.35
C GLY A 693 -34.28 -2.96 -11.18
N ARG A 694 -32.97 -3.20 -11.22
CA ARG A 694 -32.09 -2.45 -12.11
C ARG A 694 -32.41 -2.74 -13.57
N PRO A 695 -32.27 -1.75 -14.49
CA PRO A 695 -32.51 -1.98 -15.92
C PRO A 695 -31.36 -2.88 -16.47
N LEU A 696 -31.64 -4.17 -16.55
CA LEU A 696 -30.75 -5.18 -17.09
C LEU A 696 -31.33 -5.64 -18.45
N LYS A 697 -30.53 -5.60 -19.52
CA LYS A 697 -30.99 -5.89 -20.88
C LYS A 697 -30.05 -6.87 -21.58
N MET A 698 -30.66 -7.58 -22.51
CA MET A 698 -29.97 -8.38 -23.51
C MET A 698 -30.11 -7.75 -24.89
N GLU A 699 -29.08 -7.89 -25.70
CA GLU A 699 -29.05 -7.55 -27.10
C GLU A 699 -28.82 -8.84 -27.90
N GLY A 700 -29.91 -9.40 -28.45
CA GLY A 700 -29.89 -10.78 -28.96
C GLY A 700 -29.61 -11.81 -27.83
N ALA A 701 -28.64 -12.66 -28.03
CA ALA A 701 -28.21 -13.68 -27.05
C ALA A 701 -27.18 -13.18 -26.05
N LEU A 702 -26.80 -11.90 -26.06
CA LEU A 702 -25.75 -11.33 -25.23
C LEU A 702 -26.26 -10.24 -24.29
N LEU A 703 -25.56 -10.01 -23.19
CA LEU A 703 -25.83 -8.84 -22.35
C LEU A 703 -25.46 -7.55 -23.12
N ASP A 704 -26.28 -6.53 -23.04
CA ASP A 704 -25.95 -5.21 -23.58
C ASP A 704 -24.75 -4.59 -22.85
N ARG A 705 -24.09 -3.60 -23.45
CA ARG A 705 -22.89 -2.98 -22.88
C ARG A 705 -23.15 -2.38 -21.49
N PRO A 706 -24.20 -1.58 -21.23
CA PRO A 706 -24.47 -1.04 -19.91
C PRO A 706 -24.64 -2.11 -18.83
N THR A 707 -25.34 -3.21 -19.16
CA THR A 707 -25.52 -4.35 -18.23
C THR A 707 -24.20 -5.05 -17.94
N ARG A 708 -23.34 -5.27 -18.94
CA ARG A 708 -22.00 -5.85 -18.74
C ARG A 708 -21.15 -4.97 -17.84
N ASP A 709 -21.06 -3.68 -18.12
CA ASP A 709 -20.26 -2.73 -17.34
C ASP A 709 -20.74 -2.64 -15.88
N LEU A 710 -22.07 -2.61 -15.68
CA LEU A 710 -22.67 -2.66 -14.34
C LEU A 710 -22.33 -3.94 -13.61
N LEU A 711 -22.47 -5.10 -14.25
CA LEU A 711 -22.15 -6.41 -13.65
C LEU A 711 -20.69 -6.50 -13.26
N ILE A 712 -19.76 -6.09 -14.14
CA ILE A 712 -18.34 -6.07 -13.85
C ILE A 712 -18.08 -5.22 -12.59
N GLN A 713 -18.61 -3.99 -12.54
CA GLN A 713 -18.45 -3.10 -11.39
C GLN A 713 -18.99 -3.73 -10.10
N GLN A 714 -20.18 -4.35 -10.13
CA GLN A 714 -20.78 -4.94 -8.93
C GLN A 714 -20.07 -6.20 -8.45
N VAL A 715 -19.54 -7.03 -9.34
CA VAL A 715 -18.74 -8.20 -8.96
C VAL A 715 -17.41 -7.76 -8.34
N PHE A 716 -16.71 -6.75 -8.89
CA PHE A 716 -15.50 -6.23 -8.28
C PHE A 716 -15.78 -5.53 -6.95
N LEU A 717 -16.88 -4.76 -6.85
CA LEU A 717 -17.29 -4.18 -5.56
C LEU A 717 -17.54 -5.28 -4.51
N ARG A 718 -18.11 -6.40 -4.93
CA ARG A 718 -18.31 -7.55 -4.04
C ARG A 718 -16.99 -8.20 -3.63
N LEU A 719 -16.03 -8.35 -4.55
CA LEU A 719 -14.70 -8.89 -4.26
C LEU A 719 -13.94 -8.05 -3.22
N GLU A 720 -14.14 -6.74 -3.22
CA GLU A 720 -13.55 -5.80 -2.25
C GLU A 720 -14.40 -5.63 -0.97
N THR A 721 -15.52 -6.34 -0.82
CA THR A 721 -16.34 -6.29 0.39
C THR A 721 -15.68 -7.08 1.52
N PRO A 722 -15.41 -6.45 2.69
CA PRO A 722 -14.88 -7.18 3.84
C PRO A 722 -15.91 -8.18 4.39
N THR A 723 -15.45 -9.36 4.74
CA THR A 723 -16.23 -10.40 5.42
C THR A 723 -15.40 -11.06 6.52
N ALA A 724 -16.06 -11.67 7.50
CA ALA A 724 -15.39 -12.36 8.59
C ALA A 724 -14.63 -13.60 8.08
N PHE A 725 -13.34 -13.65 8.33
CA PHE A 725 -12.46 -14.75 7.95
C PHE A 725 -11.41 -15.00 9.04
N ARG A 726 -11.48 -16.18 9.70
CA ARG A 726 -10.51 -16.63 10.73
C ARG A 726 -10.23 -15.58 11.81
N GLY A 727 -11.27 -14.94 12.33
CA GLY A 727 -11.17 -13.94 13.41
C GLY A 727 -10.78 -12.53 12.96
N SER A 728 -10.64 -12.27 11.66
CA SER A 728 -10.35 -10.96 11.09
C SER A 728 -11.31 -10.62 9.95
N MET A 729 -11.42 -9.32 9.62
CA MET A 729 -12.17 -8.87 8.45
C MET A 729 -11.24 -8.83 7.23
N LYS A 730 -11.57 -9.60 6.19
CA LYS A 730 -10.81 -9.66 4.92
C LYS A 730 -11.74 -9.52 3.73
N THR A 731 -11.25 -8.94 2.65
CA THR A 731 -11.97 -8.89 1.38
C THR A 731 -12.01 -10.28 0.74
N TYR A 732 -13.00 -10.56 -0.11
CA TYR A 732 -13.02 -11.83 -0.85
C TYR A 732 -11.77 -11.99 -1.71
N HIS A 733 -11.24 -10.91 -2.23
CA HIS A 733 -9.98 -10.92 -2.98
C HIS A 733 -8.81 -11.46 -2.13
N GLU A 734 -8.66 -10.97 -0.89
CA GLU A 734 -7.64 -11.45 0.05
C GLU A 734 -7.90 -12.91 0.45
N ILE A 735 -9.17 -13.29 0.64
CA ILE A 735 -9.54 -14.67 0.99
C ILE A 735 -9.19 -15.65 -0.13
N ILE A 736 -9.45 -15.29 -1.40
CA ILE A 736 -9.01 -16.09 -2.55
C ILE A 736 -7.49 -16.33 -2.50
N GLY A 737 -6.70 -15.27 -2.29
CA GLY A 737 -5.24 -15.40 -2.13
C GLY A 737 -4.84 -16.31 -0.97
N HIS A 738 -5.51 -16.21 0.18
CA HIS A 738 -5.27 -17.09 1.32
C HIS A 738 -5.62 -18.54 1.07
N GLN A 739 -6.74 -18.83 0.40
CA GLN A 739 -7.15 -20.18 0.05
C GLN A 739 -6.14 -20.84 -0.91
N VAL A 740 -5.71 -20.09 -1.92
CA VAL A 740 -4.70 -20.56 -2.88
C VAL A 740 -3.35 -20.82 -2.20
N LYS A 741 -2.91 -19.91 -1.30
CA LYS A 741 -1.70 -20.13 -0.51
C LYS A 741 -1.81 -21.35 0.38
N MET A 742 -2.94 -21.55 1.06
CA MET A 742 -3.17 -22.72 1.92
C MET A 742 -3.16 -24.02 1.12
N LEU A 743 -3.63 -23.98 -0.13
CA LEU A 743 -3.52 -25.14 -1.06
C LEU A 743 -2.06 -25.43 -1.40
N ALA A 744 -1.27 -24.40 -1.72
CA ALA A 744 0.16 -24.53 -2.00
C ALA A 744 0.91 -25.09 -0.78
N ASP A 745 0.66 -24.54 0.41
CA ASP A 745 1.25 -25.01 1.67
C ASP A 745 0.88 -26.49 1.96
N TYR A 746 -0.36 -26.90 1.71
CA TYR A 746 -0.80 -28.29 1.86
C TYR A 746 -0.09 -29.23 0.87
N LEU A 747 0.12 -28.79 -0.36
CA LEU A 747 0.84 -29.58 -1.39
C LEU A 747 2.33 -29.70 -1.08
N ASP A 748 2.91 -28.74 -0.38
CA ASP A 748 4.30 -28.73 0.08
C ASP A 748 4.51 -29.53 1.40
N GLY A 749 3.48 -30.21 1.88
CA GLY A 749 3.52 -31.04 3.11
C GLY A 749 3.20 -30.24 4.38
N GLY A 750 2.88 -28.95 4.29
CA GLY A 750 2.52 -28.09 5.41
C GLY A 750 1.01 -27.99 5.64
N GLY A 751 0.60 -28.05 6.89
CA GLY A 751 -0.76 -27.73 7.32
C GLY A 751 -1.88 -28.61 6.73
N ARG A 752 -3.12 -28.15 6.88
CA ARG A 752 -4.32 -28.81 6.34
C ARG A 752 -5.15 -27.84 5.55
N TYR A 753 -5.56 -28.17 4.34
CA TYR A 753 -6.50 -27.37 3.57
C TYR A 753 -7.90 -27.41 4.22
N ARG A 754 -8.57 -26.26 4.30
CA ARG A 754 -9.96 -26.14 4.77
C ARG A 754 -10.71 -25.21 3.83
N PRO A 755 -11.90 -25.61 3.35
CA PRO A 755 -12.66 -24.80 2.41
C PRO A 755 -13.12 -23.46 3.03
N PHE A 756 -13.27 -22.45 2.19
CA PHE A 756 -13.88 -21.20 2.61
C PHE A 756 -15.39 -21.34 2.73
N ILE A 757 -15.92 -21.04 3.89
CA ILE A 757 -17.34 -21.04 4.19
C ILE A 757 -17.75 -19.63 4.62
N ASN A 758 -18.60 -19.00 3.80
CA ASN A 758 -19.10 -17.67 4.09
C ASN A 758 -20.19 -17.72 5.15
N ARG A 759 -20.08 -16.87 6.15
CA ARG A 759 -21.11 -16.64 7.18
C ARG A 759 -21.70 -15.25 6.99
N TRP A 760 -23.03 -15.15 6.84
CA TRP A 760 -23.77 -13.89 6.70
C TRP A 760 -24.33 -13.40 8.02
#